data_88a2837befddf5d18739301cefd324ca
#
_entry.id   88a2837befddf5d18739301cefd324ca
#
_cell.length_a   1.000
_cell.length_b   1.000
_cell.length_c   1.000
_cell.angle_alpha   90.00
_cell.angle_beta   90.00
_cell.angle_gamma   90.00
#
_symmetry.space_group_name_H-M   'P 1'
#
loop_
_entity.id
_entity.type
_entity.pdbx_description
1 polymer ?
#
loop_
_entity_poly.entity_id
_entity_poly.type
_entity_poly.pdbx_seq_one_letter_code
_entity_poly.pdbx_strand_id
1 'polypeptide(L)'
;IASLGGQTAIKLTKTLAKNNVPIIGTSADSIDAAEDRERFEELLERCNIKRPKGHTVMTTEEALAAAHDLGYPVLMRPSYVLGGQNMIIAYGDEDINEYMAIILRQKQDNPVLIDKYLSGTEIEVDAICDGENILIPGIMEHVERTGIHSGDSIAVYPAKDIDDELSAKIVKTTEILCTELKAIGLINLQYIIMNREIYVIEVNPRASRTVPYLSKVTGVPMCDLATKVSLGMKLTDLGYGTGLYPTSPYTAVKVPVFSFEKLTDVDTQLGPEMKSTGEVLGIGNNLEEALYKGLIASGSKMNKKGGVFITVRDGDKKEIGEIAKKFDKMGFPLYATTGTASVLAKLGLTVKIVDKIHESPVNTITLLESGKLAYIISTSAKGRNPARDSVKIRRKAALLGIPCLTAIDTANALADSLMCRYTPYNTEIVDINNLKKEKVKLPFTKMSACSNDYIYINCFENEVSSPEFLSIYLSDRHNGVGGDGVILICPSDVADAQMRMFNRDGSEGLMCGNGIRCVAKYLFDNGIVKKPVINIETKSGIKSCSIMTMNGKAYKITVDMGAAALRPEQVPVKLEGDMVVNKPVIIDGHEYYITCASMGNPHCAVFAPSIDKLDLNAMGPKFEYNPLFPERVNVEFIEVVDERTLKVRVWERGSGETMACGTGACASAVAACLNGYCKKGEDVTVKLRGGDLVIHYTDDGVQMTGSADTVFTGVVEI
;
A
#
# COMPACT_ATOMS: atom_id res chain seq x y z
N ILE A 1 17.92 -8.21 35.80
CA ILE A 1 17.92 -7.12 34.76
C ILE A 1 16.53 -6.49 34.78
N ALA A 2 16.40 -5.28 35.31
CA ALA A 2 15.11 -4.58 35.41
C ALA A 2 14.70 -3.95 34.07
N SER A 3 15.65 -3.49 33.27
CA SER A 3 15.43 -2.75 32.02
C SER A 3 14.71 -3.54 30.92
N LEU A 4 14.65 -4.88 30.98
CA LEU A 4 13.91 -5.72 30.03
C LEU A 4 12.46 -5.97 30.43
N GLY A 5 12.02 -5.61 31.64
CA GLY A 5 10.70 -5.93 32.20
C GLY A 5 9.67 -4.80 32.12
N GLY A 6 9.93 -3.71 31.44
CA GLY A 6 9.05 -2.53 31.35
C GLY A 6 8.85 -1.83 32.68
N GLN A 7 7.81 -0.96 32.79
CA GLN A 7 7.57 -0.11 33.99
C GLN A 7 7.37 -0.87 35.28
N THR A 8 6.76 -2.04 35.23
CA THR A 8 6.53 -2.85 36.44
C THR A 8 7.84 -3.30 37.09
N ALA A 9 8.81 -3.74 36.30
CA ALA A 9 10.11 -4.17 36.79
C ALA A 9 10.96 -2.97 37.26
N ILE A 10 10.92 -1.86 36.53
CA ILE A 10 11.62 -0.60 36.89
C ILE A 10 11.18 -0.09 38.28
N LYS A 11 9.90 -0.10 38.60
CA LYS A 11 9.38 0.33 39.91
C LYS A 11 9.88 -0.50 41.09
N LEU A 12 10.33 -1.72 40.83
CA LEU A 12 10.92 -2.57 41.88
C LEU A 12 12.37 -2.18 42.21
N THR A 13 13.07 -1.45 41.36
CA THR A 13 14.51 -1.20 41.49
C THR A 13 14.88 -0.49 42.81
N LYS A 14 14.11 0.52 43.24
CA LYS A 14 14.32 1.21 44.53
C LYS A 14 14.19 0.24 45.72
N THR A 15 13.18 -0.64 45.70
CA THR A 15 12.97 -1.62 46.76
C THR A 15 14.06 -2.68 46.80
N LEU A 16 14.48 -3.15 45.62
CA LEU A 16 15.59 -4.10 45.45
C LEU A 16 16.90 -3.53 46.00
N ALA A 17 17.22 -2.29 45.56
CA ALA A 17 18.44 -1.59 46.01
C ALA A 17 18.45 -1.38 47.56
N LYS A 18 17.32 -0.97 48.17
CA LYS A 18 17.19 -0.83 49.63
C LYS A 18 17.40 -2.13 50.36
N ASN A 19 17.11 -3.28 49.76
CA ASN A 19 17.33 -4.60 50.34
C ASN A 19 18.67 -5.24 49.90
N ASN A 20 19.60 -4.45 49.34
CA ASN A 20 20.91 -4.90 48.86
C ASN A 20 20.84 -6.02 47.81
N VAL A 21 19.77 -6.09 47.04
CA VAL A 21 19.69 -6.99 45.88
C VAL A 21 20.37 -6.32 44.68
N PRO A 22 21.41 -6.95 44.10
CA PRO A 22 22.15 -6.36 43.01
C PRO A 22 21.25 -6.23 41.77
N ILE A 23 21.32 -5.07 41.11
CA ILE A 23 20.64 -4.79 39.85
C ILE A 23 21.69 -4.84 38.74
N ILE A 24 21.46 -5.69 37.73
CA ILE A 24 22.31 -5.82 36.53
C ILE A 24 21.77 -4.89 35.48
N GLY A 25 22.62 -4.08 34.84
CA GLY A 25 22.26 -3.03 33.90
C GLY A 25 22.21 -1.64 34.55
N THR A 26 21.33 -0.76 34.06
CA THR A 26 21.19 0.61 34.61
C THR A 26 20.84 0.60 36.12
N SER A 27 21.55 1.41 36.90
CA SER A 27 21.39 1.49 38.32
C SER A 27 20.04 2.05 38.77
N ALA A 28 19.57 1.73 39.99
CA ALA A 28 18.34 2.30 40.54
C ALA A 28 18.40 3.84 40.64
N ASP A 29 19.57 4.41 40.93
CA ASP A 29 19.75 5.86 41.00
C ASP A 29 19.68 6.53 39.63
N SER A 30 20.27 5.93 38.58
CA SER A 30 20.20 6.40 37.19
C SER A 30 18.77 6.30 36.65
N ILE A 31 18.05 5.24 37.01
CA ILE A 31 16.62 5.09 36.66
C ILE A 31 15.81 6.20 37.31
N ASP A 32 16.04 6.45 38.60
CA ASP A 32 15.37 7.52 39.33
C ASP A 32 15.65 8.89 38.77
N ALA A 33 16.91 9.16 38.39
CA ALA A 33 17.30 10.42 37.75
C ALA A 33 16.60 10.67 36.42
N ALA A 34 16.22 9.61 35.68
CA ALA A 34 15.47 9.73 34.43
C ALA A 34 13.95 9.85 34.67
N GLU A 35 13.40 9.23 35.74
CA GLU A 35 11.96 9.24 36.04
C GLU A 35 11.52 10.40 36.93
N ASP A 36 12.43 10.90 37.81
CA ASP A 36 12.16 12.03 38.69
C ASP A 36 12.32 13.34 37.88
N ARG A 37 11.26 14.15 37.84
CA ARG A 37 11.22 15.35 37.02
C ARG A 37 12.29 16.37 37.37
N GLU A 38 12.46 16.69 38.65
CA GLU A 38 13.42 17.72 39.06
C GLU A 38 14.85 17.30 38.68
N ARG A 39 15.22 16.06 39.01
CA ARG A 39 16.50 15.48 38.65
C ARG A 39 16.73 15.43 37.15
N PHE A 40 15.69 15.09 36.38
CA PHE A 40 15.77 15.04 34.94
C PHE A 40 15.89 16.44 34.29
N GLU A 41 15.15 17.41 34.81
CA GLU A 41 15.26 18.80 34.37
C GLU A 41 16.64 19.38 34.65
N GLU A 42 17.19 19.17 35.87
CA GLU A 42 18.59 19.55 36.23
C GLU A 42 19.60 18.88 35.30
N LEU A 43 19.40 17.60 34.95
CA LEU A 43 20.25 16.89 34.00
C LEU A 43 20.25 17.58 32.62
N LEU A 44 19.06 17.84 32.08
CA LEU A 44 18.91 18.48 30.74
C LEU A 44 19.54 19.90 30.73
N GLU A 45 19.34 20.68 31.80
CA GLU A 45 19.92 22.01 31.92
C GLU A 45 21.46 21.96 31.98
N ARG A 46 22.03 21.05 32.81
CA ARG A 46 23.46 20.81 32.88
C ARG A 46 24.06 20.41 31.52
N CYS A 47 23.34 19.64 30.74
CA CYS A 47 23.75 19.21 29.40
C CYS A 47 23.43 20.24 28.29
N ASN A 48 22.80 21.37 28.62
CA ASN A 48 22.31 22.36 27.66
C ASN A 48 21.39 21.77 26.58
N ILE A 49 20.52 20.83 26.99
CA ILE A 49 19.55 20.15 26.11
C ILE A 49 18.18 20.81 26.30
N LYS A 50 17.52 21.12 25.17
CA LYS A 50 16.21 21.77 25.17
C LYS A 50 15.10 20.81 25.59
N ARG A 51 14.16 21.31 26.40
CA ARG A 51 12.91 20.64 26.80
C ARG A 51 11.72 21.59 26.68
N PRO A 52 10.47 21.10 26.66
CA PRO A 52 9.30 21.95 26.85
C PRO A 52 9.40 22.67 28.22
N LYS A 53 9.12 23.96 28.24
CA LYS A 53 9.00 24.71 29.50
C LYS A 53 7.75 24.25 30.25
N GLY A 54 7.83 24.17 31.57
CA GLY A 54 6.70 23.74 32.37
C GLY A 54 6.75 24.23 33.80
N HIS A 55 5.60 24.11 34.50
CA HIS A 55 5.40 24.46 35.89
C HIS A 55 4.76 23.30 36.65
N THR A 56 5.09 23.20 37.93
CA THR A 56 4.45 22.29 38.86
C THR A 56 3.46 23.07 39.71
N VAL A 57 2.20 22.65 39.77
CA VAL A 57 1.11 23.39 40.43
C VAL A 57 0.28 22.49 41.30
N MET A 58 -0.33 23.07 42.36
CA MET A 58 -1.19 22.36 43.32
C MET A 58 -2.63 22.84 43.26
N THR A 59 -2.88 24.07 42.80
CA THR A 59 -4.21 24.67 42.80
C THR A 59 -4.66 25.05 41.41
N THR A 60 -5.97 25.30 41.24
CA THR A 60 -6.51 25.75 39.96
C THR A 60 -6.00 27.15 39.57
N GLU A 61 -5.84 28.02 40.54
CA GLU A 61 -5.34 29.39 40.33
C GLU A 61 -3.88 29.37 39.85
N GLU A 62 -3.04 28.52 40.46
CA GLU A 62 -1.66 28.32 40.00
C GLU A 62 -1.63 27.71 38.59
N ALA A 63 -2.56 26.79 38.29
CA ALA A 63 -2.65 26.16 36.97
C ALA A 63 -3.00 27.16 35.88
N LEU A 64 -3.96 28.06 36.14
CA LEU A 64 -4.32 29.14 35.19
C LEU A 64 -3.15 30.11 35.01
N ALA A 65 -2.48 30.52 36.10
CA ALA A 65 -1.32 31.40 36.02
C ALA A 65 -0.18 30.79 35.20
N ALA A 66 0.13 29.52 35.43
CA ALA A 66 1.12 28.77 34.68
C ALA A 66 0.77 28.66 33.17
N ALA A 67 -0.50 28.38 32.86
CA ALA A 67 -0.95 28.29 31.48
C ALA A 67 -0.89 29.64 30.74
N HIS A 68 -1.18 30.73 31.43
CA HIS A 68 -1.06 32.08 30.87
C HIS A 68 0.40 32.49 30.65
N ASP A 69 1.32 32.10 31.57
CA ASP A 69 2.76 32.33 31.39
C ASP A 69 3.32 31.57 30.20
N LEU A 70 2.97 30.28 30.07
CA LEU A 70 3.42 29.43 28.96
C LEU A 70 2.71 29.76 27.62
N GLY A 71 1.50 30.32 27.70
CA GLY A 71 0.61 30.52 26.54
C GLY A 71 0.00 29.20 26.04
N TYR A 72 -1.30 29.25 25.66
CA TYR A 72 -1.99 28.07 25.12
C TYR A 72 -1.47 27.64 23.74
N PRO A 73 -1.60 26.34 23.37
CA PRO A 73 -2.05 25.22 24.22
C PRO A 73 -0.98 24.77 25.22
N VAL A 74 -1.43 24.12 26.31
CA VAL A 74 -0.57 23.50 27.31
C VAL A 74 -0.93 22.02 27.53
N LEU A 75 0.04 21.21 27.89
CA LEU A 75 -0.15 19.81 28.27
C LEU A 75 -0.25 19.72 29.79
N MET A 76 -1.32 19.12 30.30
CA MET A 76 -1.54 18.90 31.73
C MET A 76 -1.40 17.43 32.05
N ARG A 77 -0.68 17.10 33.11
CA ARG A 77 -0.48 15.73 33.59
C ARG A 77 -0.30 15.66 35.09
N PRO A 78 -0.86 14.64 35.78
CA PRO A 78 -0.49 14.34 37.16
C PRO A 78 0.99 13.98 37.26
N SER A 79 1.66 14.26 38.38
CA SER A 79 3.10 14.01 38.56
C SER A 79 3.52 12.54 38.50
N TYR A 80 2.61 11.62 38.83
CA TYR A 80 2.86 10.19 38.78
C TYR A 80 1.84 9.48 37.89
N VAL A 81 2.16 9.32 36.60
CA VAL A 81 1.24 8.75 35.62
C VAL A 81 1.84 7.52 34.97
N LEU A 82 1.02 6.51 34.75
CA LEU A 82 1.38 5.33 33.97
C LEU A 82 0.67 5.38 32.60
N GLY A 83 1.44 5.32 31.50
CA GLY A 83 0.89 5.29 30.15
C GLY A 83 0.03 6.50 29.77
N GLY A 84 0.39 7.70 30.26
CA GLY A 84 -0.32 8.95 29.94
C GLY A 84 -1.72 9.06 30.54
N GLN A 85 -2.07 8.24 31.51
CA GLN A 85 -3.40 8.23 32.14
C GLN A 85 -3.74 9.61 32.73
N ASN A 86 -4.95 10.13 32.45
CA ASN A 86 -5.39 11.43 32.85
C ASN A 86 -4.57 12.63 32.30
N MET A 87 -3.78 12.45 31.24
CA MET A 87 -3.16 13.58 30.55
C MET A 87 -4.14 14.23 29.59
N ILE A 88 -4.12 15.57 29.47
CA ILE A 88 -4.91 16.32 28.50
C ILE A 88 -4.10 17.45 27.87
N ILE A 89 -4.52 17.88 26.66
CA ILE A 89 -4.08 19.13 26.06
C ILE A 89 -5.18 20.17 26.29
N ALA A 90 -4.84 21.23 27.02
CA ALA A 90 -5.75 22.33 27.29
C ALA A 90 -5.53 23.49 26.31
N TYR A 91 -6.61 23.95 25.71
CA TYR A 91 -6.61 25.05 24.71
C TYR A 91 -7.12 26.36 25.29
N GLY A 92 -7.57 26.38 26.52
CA GLY A 92 -8.09 27.56 27.20
C GLY A 92 -8.40 27.29 28.66
N ASP A 93 -8.79 28.38 29.38
CA ASP A 93 -9.07 28.35 30.82
C ASP A 93 -10.17 27.37 31.22
N GLU A 94 -11.18 27.19 30.36
CA GLU A 94 -12.27 26.23 30.61
C GLU A 94 -11.74 24.79 30.72
N ASP A 95 -10.79 24.41 29.87
CA ASP A 95 -10.21 23.06 29.88
C ASP A 95 -9.40 22.83 31.18
N ILE A 96 -8.66 23.87 31.65
CA ILE A 96 -7.91 23.86 32.92
C ILE A 96 -8.87 23.67 34.08
N ASN A 97 -9.92 24.48 34.16
CA ASN A 97 -10.90 24.42 35.26
C ASN A 97 -11.60 23.06 35.33
N GLU A 98 -12.05 22.53 34.18
CA GLU A 98 -12.69 21.19 34.10
C GLU A 98 -11.74 20.10 34.60
N TYR A 99 -10.50 20.14 34.16
CA TYR A 99 -9.50 19.13 34.51
C TYR A 99 -9.08 19.18 35.98
N MET A 100 -8.76 20.34 36.49
CA MET A 100 -8.39 20.52 37.89
C MET A 100 -9.53 20.10 38.82
N ALA A 101 -10.79 20.42 38.48
CA ALA A 101 -11.96 19.97 39.24
C ALA A 101 -12.08 18.42 39.28
N ILE A 102 -11.69 17.70 38.24
CA ILE A 102 -11.69 16.23 38.20
C ILE A 102 -10.58 15.69 39.13
N ILE A 103 -9.37 16.24 39.02
CA ILE A 103 -8.22 15.78 39.84
C ILE A 103 -8.41 16.05 41.31
N LEU A 104 -8.85 17.26 41.68
CA LEU A 104 -9.09 17.65 43.06
C LEU A 104 -10.19 16.80 43.74
N ARG A 105 -11.21 16.35 42.99
CA ARG A 105 -12.24 15.41 43.50
C ARG A 105 -11.68 14.04 43.86
N GLN A 106 -10.60 13.61 43.22
CA GLN A 106 -9.96 12.29 43.49
C GLN A 106 -9.05 12.30 44.74
N LYS A 107 -9.01 13.40 45.49
CA LYS A 107 -8.14 13.58 46.69
C LYS A 107 -6.67 13.22 46.38
N GLN A 108 -6.18 13.63 45.25
CA GLN A 108 -4.77 13.47 44.95
C GLN A 108 -3.99 14.62 45.60
N ASP A 109 -3.13 14.28 46.55
CA ASP A 109 -2.17 15.20 47.17
C ASP A 109 -0.93 15.42 46.26
N ASN A 110 -0.96 14.93 45.06
CA ASN A 110 0.16 15.02 44.11
C ASN A 110 0.04 16.26 43.22
N PRO A 111 1.13 16.96 42.94
CA PRO A 111 1.15 18.12 42.09
C PRO A 111 0.75 17.75 40.63
N VAL A 112 0.19 18.74 39.92
CA VAL A 112 -0.11 18.67 38.49
C VAL A 112 0.99 19.39 37.74
N LEU A 113 1.46 18.80 36.65
CA LEU A 113 2.45 19.38 35.75
C LEU A 113 1.75 20.05 34.59
N ILE A 114 2.14 21.27 34.28
CA ILE A 114 1.66 22.03 33.14
C ILE A 114 2.86 22.36 32.26
N ASP A 115 2.92 21.75 31.10
CA ASP A 115 4.01 21.93 30.14
C ASP A 115 3.53 22.70 28.91
N LYS A 116 4.39 23.54 28.33
CA LYS A 116 4.12 24.13 27.01
C LYS A 116 3.92 23.01 26.00
N TYR A 117 2.76 22.97 25.37
CA TYR A 117 2.53 22.02 24.29
C TYR A 117 3.30 22.48 23.03
N LEU A 118 4.21 21.63 22.56
CA LEU A 118 4.96 21.83 21.32
C LEU A 118 4.31 21.02 20.21
N SER A 119 3.86 21.69 19.15
CA SER A 119 3.32 21.02 17.97
C SER A 119 4.46 20.82 16.97
N GLY A 120 4.92 19.58 16.83
CA GLY A 120 6.04 19.22 15.95
C GLY A 120 5.99 17.74 15.56
N THR A 121 7.00 17.30 14.84
CA THR A 121 7.21 15.89 14.48
C THR A 121 7.79 15.17 15.69
N GLU A 122 7.20 14.06 16.07
CA GLU A 122 7.68 13.23 17.17
C GLU A 122 8.63 12.16 16.65
N ILE A 123 9.78 12.03 17.32
CA ILE A 123 10.85 11.09 16.98
C ILE A 123 11.07 10.16 18.16
N GLU A 124 11.21 8.89 17.87
CA GLU A 124 11.51 7.86 18.85
C GLU A 124 12.84 7.17 18.52
N VAL A 125 13.68 7.03 19.52
CA VAL A 125 14.98 6.36 19.44
C VAL A 125 15.09 5.33 20.54
N ASP A 126 15.35 4.08 20.16
CA ASP A 126 15.80 3.05 21.07
C ASP A 126 17.30 2.83 20.89
N ALA A 127 18.05 2.89 21.98
CA ALA A 127 19.49 2.68 21.97
C ALA A 127 19.91 1.57 22.93
N ILE A 128 21.08 1.00 22.66
CA ILE A 128 21.80 0.11 23.56
C ILE A 128 23.03 0.86 24.05
N CYS A 129 23.28 0.86 25.35
CA CYS A 129 24.39 1.57 25.94
C CYS A 129 25.22 0.63 26.84
N ASP A 130 26.56 0.69 26.76
CA ASP A 130 27.50 -0.08 27.57
C ASP A 130 28.17 0.76 28.68
N GLY A 131 27.63 1.97 28.94
CA GLY A 131 28.16 2.95 29.87
C GLY A 131 29.22 3.90 29.26
N GLU A 132 29.75 3.62 28.08
CA GLU A 132 30.75 4.44 27.38
C GLU A 132 30.31 4.73 25.95
N ASN A 133 29.78 3.72 25.27
CA ASN A 133 29.35 3.79 23.86
C ASN A 133 27.85 3.53 23.75
N ILE A 134 27.26 4.02 22.65
CA ILE A 134 25.88 3.73 22.29
C ILE A 134 25.81 3.05 20.93
N LEU A 135 24.76 2.26 20.73
CA LEU A 135 24.35 1.75 19.42
C LEU A 135 22.87 2.10 19.24
N ILE A 136 22.57 2.87 18.19
CA ILE A 136 21.22 3.22 17.77
C ILE A 136 20.89 2.41 16.52
N PRO A 137 20.05 1.38 16.59
CA PRO A 137 19.68 0.58 15.42
C PRO A 137 18.92 1.36 14.35
N GLY A 138 18.17 2.39 14.76
CA GLY A 138 17.47 3.27 13.84
C GLY A 138 16.70 4.39 14.53
N ILE A 139 16.41 5.43 13.78
CA ILE A 139 15.58 6.56 14.20
C ILE A 139 14.21 6.40 13.57
N MET A 140 13.16 6.47 14.40
CA MET A 140 11.78 6.37 13.96
C MET A 140 11.08 7.71 14.02
N GLU A 141 10.17 7.95 13.09
CA GLU A 141 9.32 9.12 13.01
C GLU A 141 7.85 8.73 13.15
N HIS A 142 7.08 9.46 13.95
CA HIS A 142 5.65 9.24 14.07
C HIS A 142 4.89 9.92 12.92
N VAL A 143 3.89 9.23 12.37
CA VAL A 143 2.98 9.80 11.37
C VAL A 143 2.11 10.86 12.03
N GLU A 144 1.58 10.56 13.21
CA GLU A 144 0.82 11.50 14.01
C GLU A 144 1.76 12.50 14.68
N ARG A 145 1.37 13.77 14.62
CA ARG A 145 2.06 14.84 15.35
C ARG A 145 1.90 14.67 16.86
N THR A 146 2.72 15.38 17.62
CA THR A 146 2.70 15.40 19.09
C THR A 146 1.29 15.47 19.70
N GLY A 147 1.14 14.86 20.88
CA GLY A 147 -0.11 14.83 21.66
C GLY A 147 -0.89 13.52 21.55
N ILE A 148 -0.42 12.56 20.78
CA ILE A 148 -0.89 11.17 20.78
C ILE A 148 0.21 10.31 21.38
N HIS A 149 -0.15 9.38 22.29
CA HIS A 149 0.81 8.49 22.92
C HIS A 149 1.59 7.68 21.91
N SER A 150 2.91 7.55 22.05
CA SER A 150 3.79 6.86 21.10
C SER A 150 3.34 5.42 20.79
N GLY A 151 2.76 4.71 21.78
CA GLY A 151 2.17 3.39 21.59
C GLY A 151 0.96 3.36 20.64
N ASP A 152 0.26 4.49 20.49
CA ASP A 152 -0.95 4.66 19.67
C ASP A 152 -0.65 5.30 18.32
N SER A 153 0.59 5.74 18.09
CA SER A 153 1.05 6.36 16.85
C SER A 153 1.61 5.33 15.88
N ILE A 154 1.43 5.59 14.59
CA ILE A 154 2.13 4.87 13.52
C ILE A 154 3.57 5.37 13.50
N ALA A 155 4.56 4.50 13.73
CA ALA A 155 5.97 4.85 13.64
C ALA A 155 6.58 4.32 12.36
N VAL A 156 7.33 5.17 11.65
CA VAL A 156 7.99 4.89 10.37
C VAL A 156 9.49 4.75 10.59
N TYR A 157 10.09 3.73 10.04
CA TYR A 157 11.52 3.52 9.96
C TYR A 157 11.95 3.27 8.50
N PRO A 158 13.02 3.90 8.02
CA PRO A 158 13.73 5.02 8.65
C PRO A 158 12.85 6.26 8.70
N ALA A 159 13.18 7.19 9.61
CA ALA A 159 12.53 8.50 9.66
C ALA A 159 12.66 9.22 8.30
N LYS A 160 11.54 9.78 7.80
CA LYS A 160 11.45 10.30 6.42
C LYS A 160 11.80 11.78 6.29
N ASP A 161 11.46 12.57 7.32
CA ASP A 161 11.57 14.03 7.30
C ASP A 161 12.79 14.52 8.10
N ILE A 162 13.79 13.65 8.29
CA ILE A 162 15.05 13.94 9.02
C ILE A 162 16.21 13.87 8.03
N ASP A 163 16.90 14.99 7.88
CA ASP A 163 18.16 15.05 7.14
C ASP A 163 19.37 14.64 8.00
N ASP A 164 20.53 14.53 7.37
CA ASP A 164 21.77 14.10 8.01
C ASP A 164 22.17 15.02 9.18
N GLU A 165 21.89 16.33 9.09
CA GLU A 165 22.21 17.31 10.17
C GLU A 165 21.36 17.05 11.40
N LEU A 166 20.04 16.87 11.23
CA LEU A 166 19.12 16.55 12.32
C LEU A 166 19.41 15.17 12.91
N SER A 167 19.71 14.19 12.06
CA SER A 167 20.11 12.85 12.46
C SER A 167 21.35 12.91 13.35
N ALA A 168 22.40 13.63 12.94
CA ALA A 168 23.61 13.80 13.75
C ALA A 168 23.34 14.49 15.10
N LYS A 169 22.44 15.49 15.14
CA LYS A 169 22.03 16.15 16.38
C LYS A 169 21.28 15.19 17.32
N ILE A 170 20.39 14.35 16.80
CA ILE A 170 19.66 13.33 17.58
C ILE A 170 20.65 12.33 18.17
N VAL A 171 21.53 11.78 17.34
CA VAL A 171 22.57 10.83 17.78
C VAL A 171 23.42 11.43 18.90
N LYS A 172 23.90 12.68 18.70
CA LYS A 172 24.73 13.36 19.71
C LYS A 172 23.98 13.62 21.02
N THR A 173 22.70 14.03 20.93
CA THR A 173 21.87 14.26 22.12
C THR A 173 21.62 12.94 22.88
N THR A 174 21.35 11.87 22.13
CA THR A 174 21.20 10.51 22.70
C THR A 174 22.48 10.06 23.41
N GLU A 175 23.64 10.25 22.78
CA GLU A 175 24.96 9.91 23.37
C GLU A 175 25.20 10.64 24.71
N ILE A 176 24.97 11.96 24.73
CA ILE A 176 25.12 12.77 25.94
C ILE A 176 24.22 12.25 27.07
N LEU A 177 22.94 12.04 26.78
CA LEU A 177 21.98 11.58 27.80
C LEU A 177 22.31 10.19 28.32
N CYS A 178 22.68 9.25 27.45
CA CYS A 178 23.07 7.90 27.84
C CYS A 178 24.30 7.90 28.75
N THR A 179 25.30 8.72 28.43
CA THR A 179 26.54 8.84 29.18
C THR A 179 26.30 9.49 30.54
N GLU A 180 25.58 10.60 30.61
CA GLU A 180 25.29 11.32 31.86
C GLU A 180 24.39 10.53 32.81
N LEU A 181 23.44 9.75 32.27
CA LEU A 181 22.61 8.82 33.02
C LEU A 181 23.36 7.53 33.39
N LYS A 182 24.57 7.33 32.88
CA LYS A 182 25.31 6.06 33.04
C LYS A 182 24.44 4.86 32.71
N ALA A 183 23.71 4.95 31.60
CA ALA A 183 22.80 3.91 31.19
C ALA A 183 23.58 2.66 30.74
N ILE A 184 23.07 1.48 31.14
CA ILE A 184 23.62 0.18 30.71
C ILE A 184 22.47 -0.73 30.29
N GLY A 185 22.49 -1.15 29.03
CA GLY A 185 21.41 -1.92 28.41
C GLY A 185 20.52 -1.04 27.54
N LEU A 186 19.23 -1.32 27.51
CA LEU A 186 18.26 -0.59 26.69
C LEU A 186 17.84 0.73 27.30
N ILE A 187 17.69 1.73 26.45
CA ILE A 187 17.17 3.04 26.78
C ILE A 187 16.34 3.57 25.60
N ASN A 188 15.15 4.11 25.90
CA ASN A 188 14.26 4.71 24.94
C ASN A 188 14.20 6.23 25.16
N LEU A 189 14.29 7.00 24.08
CA LEU A 189 14.26 8.46 24.12
C LEU A 189 13.20 8.95 23.15
N GLN A 190 12.44 9.95 23.58
CA GLN A 190 11.42 10.61 22.75
C GLN A 190 11.76 12.09 22.58
N TYR A 191 11.69 12.54 21.33
CA TYR A 191 12.02 13.89 20.93
C TYR A 191 10.87 14.54 20.18
N ILE A 192 10.79 15.88 20.23
CA ILE A 192 9.99 16.69 19.32
C ILE A 192 10.95 17.50 18.45
N ILE A 193 10.72 17.49 17.15
CA ILE A 193 11.36 18.41 16.22
C ILE A 193 10.37 19.52 15.88
N MET A 194 10.76 20.76 16.21
CA MET A 194 10.00 21.97 15.89
C MET A 194 10.95 23.06 15.38
N ASN A 195 10.70 23.59 14.20
CA ASN A 195 11.57 24.60 13.55
C ASN A 195 13.06 24.18 13.49
N ARG A 196 13.34 22.90 13.17
CA ARG A 196 14.68 22.28 13.13
C ARG A 196 15.42 22.26 14.47
N GLU A 197 14.71 22.51 15.58
CA GLU A 197 15.22 22.38 16.94
C GLU A 197 14.68 21.08 17.57
N ILE A 198 15.54 20.43 18.38
CA ILE A 198 15.23 19.16 19.04
C ILE A 198 14.90 19.45 20.51
N TYR A 199 13.79 18.94 20.96
CA TYR A 199 13.34 19.00 22.35
C TYR A 199 13.19 17.58 22.89
N VAL A 200 13.80 17.29 24.05
CA VAL A 200 13.62 16.01 24.74
C VAL A 200 12.31 16.05 25.53
N ILE A 201 11.46 15.03 25.33
CA ILE A 201 10.20 14.88 26.05
C ILE A 201 10.38 13.93 27.23
N GLU A 202 10.97 12.77 26.94
CA GLU A 202 11.02 11.66 27.88
C GLU A 202 12.25 10.78 27.60
N VAL A 203 12.82 10.24 28.70
CA VAL A 203 13.87 9.22 28.65
C VAL A 203 13.49 8.07 29.53
N ASN A 204 13.45 6.88 28.97
CA ASN A 204 13.07 5.66 29.65
C ASN A 204 14.24 4.66 29.64
N PRO A 205 15.00 4.46 30.74
CA PRO A 205 16.11 3.50 30.78
C PRO A 205 15.61 2.04 30.86
N ARG A 206 14.86 1.63 29.85
CA ARG A 206 14.23 0.33 29.72
C ARG A 206 13.85 0.02 28.27
N ALA A 207 13.49 -1.24 27.99
CA ALA A 207 12.90 -1.64 26.73
C ALA A 207 11.58 -0.89 26.47
N SER A 208 11.43 -0.43 25.24
CA SER A 208 10.18 0.09 24.69
C SER A 208 9.42 -1.00 23.92
N ARG A 209 8.23 -0.69 23.43
CA ARG A 209 7.48 -1.56 22.52
C ARG A 209 8.11 -1.64 21.13
N THR A 210 8.87 -0.64 20.74
CA THR A 210 9.53 -0.57 19.43
C THR A 210 10.79 -1.44 19.33
N VAL A 211 11.36 -1.92 20.45
CA VAL A 211 12.54 -2.78 20.46
C VAL A 211 12.37 -4.06 19.60
N PRO A 212 11.29 -4.86 19.74
CA PRO A 212 11.09 -6.03 18.86
C PRO A 212 10.90 -5.65 17.38
N TYR A 213 10.26 -4.53 17.13
CA TYR A 213 10.08 -3.98 15.78
C TYR A 213 11.42 -3.61 15.15
N LEU A 214 12.21 -2.75 15.81
CA LEU A 214 13.53 -2.33 15.32
C LEU A 214 14.48 -3.52 15.16
N SER A 215 14.49 -4.46 16.09
CA SER A 215 15.33 -5.65 15.99
C SER A 215 15.07 -6.44 14.71
N LYS A 216 13.79 -6.55 14.30
CA LYS A 216 13.41 -7.26 13.07
C LYS A 216 13.76 -6.49 11.80
N VAL A 217 13.52 -5.17 11.77
CA VAL A 217 13.68 -4.38 10.54
C VAL A 217 15.12 -3.92 10.29
N THR A 218 15.98 -3.98 11.31
CA THR A 218 17.41 -3.63 11.20
C THR A 218 18.33 -4.85 11.22
N GLY A 219 17.83 -5.99 11.69
CA GLY A 219 18.66 -7.18 11.93
C GLY A 219 19.57 -7.09 13.16
N VAL A 220 19.43 -6.03 13.98
CA VAL A 220 20.19 -5.85 15.23
C VAL A 220 19.47 -6.54 16.40
N PRO A 221 20.03 -7.59 17.00
CA PRO A 221 19.35 -8.34 18.08
C PRO A 221 19.42 -7.57 19.40
N MET A 222 18.61 -6.51 19.54
CA MET A 222 18.72 -5.52 20.61
C MET A 222 18.66 -6.12 22.01
N CYS A 223 17.75 -7.07 22.29
CA CYS A 223 17.64 -7.69 23.61
C CYS A 223 18.86 -8.55 23.95
N ASP A 224 19.44 -9.26 22.98
CA ASP A 224 20.65 -10.06 23.16
C ASP A 224 21.85 -9.16 23.47
N LEU A 225 22.05 -8.11 22.67
CA LEU A 225 23.12 -7.14 22.88
C LEU A 225 22.96 -6.41 24.23
N ALA A 226 21.75 -5.97 24.57
CA ALA A 226 21.48 -5.31 25.87
C ALA A 226 21.77 -6.23 27.05
N THR A 227 21.50 -7.52 26.91
CA THR A 227 21.83 -8.51 27.94
C THR A 227 23.33 -8.68 28.08
N LYS A 228 24.07 -8.79 26.96
CA LYS A 228 25.53 -8.93 26.95
C LYS A 228 26.23 -7.71 27.56
N VAL A 229 25.81 -6.50 27.19
CA VAL A 229 26.39 -5.26 27.79
C VAL A 229 26.04 -5.14 29.26
N SER A 230 24.84 -5.57 29.68
CA SER A 230 24.46 -5.61 31.11
C SER A 230 25.32 -6.59 31.93
N LEU A 231 25.89 -7.60 31.24
CA LEU A 231 26.85 -8.54 31.84
C LEU A 231 28.30 -8.10 31.76
N GLY A 232 28.56 -6.87 31.25
CA GLY A 232 29.89 -6.25 31.22
C GLY A 232 30.64 -6.36 29.91
N MET A 233 30.03 -6.88 28.82
CA MET A 233 30.64 -6.86 27.49
C MET A 233 30.55 -5.45 26.90
N LYS A 234 31.53 -5.07 26.08
CA LYS A 234 31.53 -3.76 25.38
C LYS A 234 30.89 -3.89 24.00
N LEU A 235 30.18 -2.85 23.56
CA LEU A 235 29.56 -2.80 22.23
C LEU A 235 30.58 -2.98 21.12
N THR A 236 31.79 -2.46 21.27
CA THR A 236 32.92 -2.62 20.35
C THR A 236 33.28 -4.08 20.05
N ASP A 237 33.02 -4.99 20.99
CA ASP A 237 33.39 -6.41 20.91
C ASP A 237 32.23 -7.28 20.33
N LEU A 238 31.06 -6.69 20.11
CA LEU A 238 29.83 -7.41 19.73
C LEU A 238 29.57 -7.45 18.22
N GLY A 239 30.40 -6.76 17.40
CA GLY A 239 30.35 -6.86 15.94
C GLY A 239 29.27 -6.04 15.23
N TYR A 240 28.53 -5.18 15.95
CA TYR A 240 27.50 -4.30 15.39
C TYR A 240 27.93 -2.83 15.30
N GLY A 241 29.14 -2.49 15.78
CA GLY A 241 29.64 -1.13 15.81
C GLY A 241 29.03 -0.28 16.92
N THR A 242 29.25 1.03 16.84
CA THR A 242 28.74 2.06 17.78
C THR A 242 28.13 3.23 16.97
N GLY A 243 27.35 4.07 17.62
CA GLY A 243 26.64 5.18 16.98
C GLY A 243 25.39 4.73 16.24
N LEU A 244 25.06 5.41 15.13
CA LEU A 244 23.90 5.05 14.30
C LEU A 244 24.25 3.88 13.37
N TYR A 245 23.44 2.82 13.45
CA TYR A 245 23.59 1.64 12.59
C TYR A 245 23.18 1.95 11.16
N PRO A 246 23.77 1.32 10.13
CA PRO A 246 23.38 1.50 8.74
C PRO A 246 21.90 1.25 8.50
N THR A 247 21.27 2.12 7.72
CA THR A 247 19.83 2.04 7.42
C THR A 247 19.49 0.82 6.59
N SER A 248 18.37 0.15 6.93
CA SER A 248 17.80 -0.94 6.14
C SER A 248 17.38 -0.44 4.74
N PRO A 249 17.50 -1.27 3.69
CA PRO A 249 17.03 -0.91 2.34
C PRO A 249 15.50 -0.87 2.22
N TYR A 250 14.78 -1.31 3.25
CA TYR A 250 13.33 -1.33 3.30
C TYR A 250 12.79 -0.23 4.20
N THR A 251 11.60 0.28 3.83
CA THR A 251 10.79 1.08 4.73
C THR A 251 9.89 0.16 5.56
N ALA A 252 9.80 0.44 6.83
CA ALA A 252 8.94 -0.31 7.74
C ALA A 252 8.05 0.62 8.55
N VAL A 253 6.87 0.15 8.93
CA VAL A 253 5.94 0.86 9.80
C VAL A 253 5.49 -0.03 10.94
N LYS A 254 5.45 0.52 12.13
CA LYS A 254 4.73 -0.02 13.28
C LYS A 254 3.33 0.57 13.26
N VAL A 255 2.30 -0.25 13.21
CA VAL A 255 0.90 0.20 13.26
C VAL A 255 0.26 -0.32 14.54
N PRO A 256 -0.35 0.55 15.37
CA PRO A 256 -1.01 0.13 16.60
C PRO A 256 -2.27 -0.70 16.31
N VAL A 257 -2.56 -1.64 17.20
CA VAL A 257 -3.79 -2.44 17.18
C VAL A 257 -4.67 -2.04 18.37
N PHE A 258 -5.94 -1.78 18.10
CA PHE A 258 -6.93 -1.37 19.10
C PHE A 258 -8.01 -2.43 19.24
N SER A 259 -8.43 -2.70 20.48
CA SER A 259 -9.51 -3.65 20.80
C SER A 259 -10.82 -2.94 21.18
N PHE A 260 -11.15 -1.84 20.49
CA PHE A 260 -12.33 -1.02 20.81
C PHE A 260 -13.66 -1.78 20.67
N GLU A 261 -13.72 -2.78 19.81
CA GLU A 261 -14.91 -3.65 19.67
C GLU A 261 -15.22 -4.44 20.95
N LYS A 262 -14.21 -4.72 21.77
CA LYS A 262 -14.33 -5.42 23.05
C LYS A 262 -14.51 -4.48 24.24
N LEU A 263 -14.18 -3.19 24.08
CA LEU A 263 -14.14 -2.18 25.13
C LEU A 263 -15.21 -1.10 24.82
N THR A 264 -16.48 -1.46 24.93
CA THR A 264 -17.64 -0.66 24.50
C THR A 264 -17.80 0.68 25.21
N ASP A 265 -17.26 0.83 26.42
CA ASP A 265 -17.37 2.05 27.25
C ASP A 265 -16.19 3.01 27.09
N VAL A 266 -15.15 2.63 26.35
CA VAL A 266 -13.95 3.46 26.15
C VAL A 266 -14.19 4.44 25.00
N ASP A 267 -13.79 5.70 25.20
CA ASP A 267 -13.73 6.68 24.10
C ASP A 267 -12.54 6.35 23.19
N THR A 268 -12.81 6.14 21.92
CA THR A 268 -11.80 5.77 20.91
C THR A 268 -10.91 6.93 20.47
N GLN A 269 -11.11 8.16 21.00
CA GLN A 269 -10.28 9.31 20.66
C GLN A 269 -8.84 9.08 21.10
N LEU A 270 -7.91 9.18 20.15
CA LEU A 270 -6.48 9.15 20.43
C LEU A 270 -6.04 10.44 21.15
N GLY A 271 -5.06 10.31 21.99
CA GLY A 271 -4.54 11.39 22.82
C GLY A 271 -3.31 10.94 23.61
N PRO A 272 -2.91 11.70 24.64
CA PRO A 272 -1.72 11.36 25.44
C PRO A 272 -1.82 10.05 26.21
N GLU A 273 -3.02 9.53 26.46
CA GLU A 273 -3.27 8.26 27.13
C GLU A 273 -3.26 7.09 26.15
N MET A 274 -2.45 6.08 26.42
CA MET A 274 -2.33 4.90 25.58
C MET A 274 -3.58 4.03 25.60
N LYS A 275 -4.06 3.63 24.40
CA LYS A 275 -5.26 2.81 24.17
C LYS A 275 -5.01 1.56 23.34
N SER A 276 -3.86 1.47 22.68
CA SER A 276 -3.47 0.30 21.91
C SER A 276 -3.25 -0.92 22.80
N THR A 277 -3.66 -2.08 22.27
CA THR A 277 -3.52 -3.38 22.94
C THR A 277 -2.45 -4.25 22.30
N GLY A 278 -1.92 -3.85 21.15
CA GLY A 278 -0.88 -4.53 20.40
C GLY A 278 -0.35 -3.65 19.29
N GLU A 279 0.54 -4.22 18.50
CA GLU A 279 1.15 -3.58 17.35
C GLU A 279 1.48 -4.59 16.27
N VAL A 280 1.54 -4.15 15.03
CA VAL A 280 1.90 -4.96 13.86
C VAL A 280 2.96 -4.27 13.03
N LEU A 281 3.73 -5.07 12.29
CA LEU A 281 4.75 -4.64 11.37
C LEU A 281 4.20 -4.62 9.93
N GLY A 282 4.35 -3.48 9.24
CA GLY A 282 4.32 -3.42 7.78
C GLY A 282 5.71 -3.13 7.25
N ILE A 283 6.17 -3.84 6.22
CA ILE A 283 7.48 -3.65 5.60
C ILE A 283 7.36 -3.74 4.08
N GLY A 284 8.04 -2.84 3.36
CA GLY A 284 8.00 -2.76 1.91
C GLY A 284 9.15 -1.94 1.33
N ASN A 285 9.15 -1.78 0.01
CA ASN A 285 10.18 -1.00 -0.69
C ASN A 285 10.03 0.52 -0.49
N ASN A 286 8.85 0.97 -0.10
CA ASN A 286 8.52 2.36 0.15
C ASN A 286 7.47 2.48 1.26
N LEU A 287 7.22 3.72 1.69
CA LEU A 287 6.28 4.01 2.77
C LEU A 287 4.85 3.56 2.45
N GLU A 288 4.39 3.78 1.22
CA GLU A 288 3.03 3.45 0.80
C GLU A 288 2.77 1.94 0.89
N GLU A 289 3.71 1.12 0.45
CA GLU A 289 3.62 -0.33 0.55
C GLU A 289 3.66 -0.80 2.01
N ALA A 290 4.62 -0.30 2.78
CA ALA A 290 4.76 -0.64 4.19
C ALA A 290 3.49 -0.26 4.97
N LEU A 291 2.94 0.95 4.74
CA LEU A 291 1.75 1.45 5.38
C LEU A 291 0.51 0.63 5.01
N TYR A 292 0.36 0.29 3.71
CA TYR A 292 -0.72 -0.57 3.24
C TYR A 292 -0.71 -1.94 3.95
N LYS A 293 0.44 -2.60 4.02
CA LYS A 293 0.61 -3.89 4.72
C LYS A 293 0.34 -3.77 6.22
N GLY A 294 0.86 -2.72 6.86
CA GLY A 294 0.67 -2.48 8.29
C GLY A 294 -0.79 -2.21 8.65
N LEU A 295 -1.51 -1.41 7.86
CA LEU A 295 -2.93 -1.14 8.07
C LEU A 295 -3.78 -2.41 7.92
N ILE A 296 -3.54 -3.23 6.90
CA ILE A 296 -4.23 -4.52 6.76
C ILE A 296 -3.93 -5.45 7.93
N ALA A 297 -2.67 -5.56 8.34
CA ALA A 297 -2.26 -6.41 9.45
C ALA A 297 -2.85 -5.96 10.80
N SER A 298 -3.10 -4.64 10.98
CA SER A 298 -3.79 -4.11 12.16
C SER A 298 -5.30 -4.38 12.19
N GLY A 299 -5.85 -4.99 11.14
CA GLY A 299 -7.28 -5.25 10.98
C GLY A 299 -8.06 -4.07 10.37
N SER A 300 -7.36 -3.05 9.86
CA SER A 300 -8.01 -1.92 9.20
C SER A 300 -8.72 -2.35 7.93
N LYS A 301 -10.00 -2.01 7.82
CA LYS A 301 -10.80 -2.32 6.62
C LYS A 301 -10.45 -1.34 5.50
N MET A 302 -9.83 -1.82 4.44
CA MET A 302 -9.49 -1.02 3.25
C MET A 302 -10.69 -0.97 2.28
N ASN A 303 -11.81 -0.39 2.75
CA ASN A 303 -13.05 -0.29 1.96
C ASN A 303 -12.86 0.71 0.82
N LYS A 304 -13.06 0.26 -0.42
CA LYS A 304 -12.99 1.12 -1.63
C LYS A 304 -14.36 1.66 -2.06
N LYS A 305 -15.44 1.35 -1.31
CA LYS A 305 -16.82 1.79 -1.59
C LYS A 305 -17.52 2.18 -0.30
N GLY A 306 -18.45 3.14 -0.39
CA GLY A 306 -19.20 3.68 0.75
C GLY A 306 -18.92 5.16 0.95
N GLY A 307 -19.60 5.80 1.91
CA GLY A 307 -19.45 7.23 2.19
C GLY A 307 -18.37 7.51 3.25
N VAL A 308 -17.87 8.73 3.26
CA VAL A 308 -16.99 9.25 4.33
C VAL A 308 -17.72 10.35 5.09
N PHE A 309 -17.93 10.16 6.39
CA PHE A 309 -18.50 11.17 7.26
C PHE A 309 -17.40 11.96 7.96
N ILE A 310 -17.42 13.28 7.82
CA ILE A 310 -16.38 14.20 8.30
C ILE A 310 -16.97 15.20 9.29
N THR A 311 -16.45 15.20 10.53
CA THR A 311 -16.80 16.17 11.55
C THR A 311 -15.55 16.53 12.36
N VAL A 312 -14.99 17.70 12.12
CA VAL A 312 -13.70 18.11 12.67
C VAL A 312 -13.81 19.43 13.47
N ARG A 313 -12.92 19.58 14.45
CA ARG A 313 -12.77 20.85 15.19
C ARG A 313 -12.30 21.98 14.27
N ASP A 314 -12.47 23.23 14.72
CA ASP A 314 -12.15 24.40 13.90
C ASP A 314 -10.69 24.48 13.48
N GLY A 315 -9.77 24.09 14.36
CA GLY A 315 -8.33 24.07 14.07
C GLY A 315 -7.93 23.12 12.92
N ASP A 316 -8.69 22.03 12.72
CA ASP A 316 -8.38 21.00 11.71
C ASP A 316 -9.09 21.28 10.36
N LYS A 317 -9.95 22.29 10.30
CA LYS A 317 -10.74 22.60 9.09
C LYS A 317 -9.89 22.98 7.88
N LYS A 318 -8.72 23.55 8.09
CA LYS A 318 -7.81 23.91 7.00
C LYS A 318 -7.21 22.66 6.34
N GLU A 319 -6.80 21.68 7.14
CA GLU A 319 -6.11 20.49 6.67
C GLU A 319 -7.06 19.43 6.12
N ILE A 320 -8.25 19.29 6.69
CA ILE A 320 -9.24 18.30 6.26
C ILE A 320 -9.65 18.47 4.79
N GLY A 321 -9.53 19.69 4.24
CA GLY A 321 -9.86 19.97 2.85
C GLY A 321 -9.07 19.13 1.85
N GLU A 322 -7.76 19.01 2.07
CA GLU A 322 -6.90 18.20 1.18
C GLU A 322 -7.21 16.70 1.31
N ILE A 323 -7.48 16.23 2.52
CA ILE A 323 -7.89 14.83 2.76
C ILE A 323 -9.24 14.54 2.10
N ALA A 324 -10.21 15.44 2.23
CA ALA A 324 -11.52 15.29 1.60
C ALA A 324 -11.43 15.25 0.07
N LYS A 325 -10.52 16.05 -0.55
CA LYS A 325 -10.25 15.98 -2.00
C LYS A 325 -9.71 14.61 -2.42
N LYS A 326 -8.86 13.97 -1.60
CA LYS A 326 -8.37 12.61 -1.88
C LYS A 326 -9.52 11.61 -1.92
N PHE A 327 -10.43 11.65 -0.94
CA PHE A 327 -11.61 10.78 -0.92
C PHE A 327 -12.58 11.06 -2.07
N ASP A 328 -12.83 12.33 -2.39
CA ASP A 328 -13.67 12.74 -3.52
C ASP A 328 -13.10 12.23 -4.85
N LYS A 329 -11.79 12.39 -5.07
CA LYS A 329 -11.07 11.88 -6.26
C LYS A 329 -11.19 10.35 -6.41
N MET A 330 -11.27 9.62 -5.30
CA MET A 330 -11.53 8.17 -5.29
C MET A 330 -13.01 7.81 -5.47
N GLY A 331 -13.92 8.80 -5.59
CA GLY A 331 -15.35 8.59 -5.79
C GLY A 331 -16.14 8.28 -4.51
N PHE A 332 -15.63 8.59 -3.33
CA PHE A 332 -16.36 8.44 -2.08
C PHE A 332 -17.37 9.58 -1.89
N PRO A 333 -18.67 9.29 -1.70
CA PRO A 333 -19.64 10.30 -1.28
C PRO A 333 -19.25 10.93 0.07
N LEU A 334 -19.18 12.26 0.11
CA LEU A 334 -18.81 13.00 1.32
C LEU A 334 -20.05 13.43 2.09
N TYR A 335 -20.02 13.22 3.40
CA TYR A 335 -21.02 13.66 4.37
C TYR A 335 -20.33 14.51 5.43
N ALA A 336 -20.92 15.61 5.89
CA ALA A 336 -20.32 16.40 6.95
C ALA A 336 -21.37 17.17 7.76
N THR A 337 -21.03 17.51 9.01
CA THR A 337 -21.81 18.49 9.80
C THR A 337 -21.70 19.87 9.20
N THR A 338 -22.71 20.73 9.41
CA THR A 338 -22.88 22.05 8.76
C THR A 338 -21.60 22.88 8.72
N GLY A 339 -20.89 23.00 9.85
CA GLY A 339 -19.65 23.81 9.92
C GLY A 339 -18.51 23.26 9.09
N THR A 340 -18.34 21.92 9.03
CA THR A 340 -17.34 21.25 8.20
C THR A 340 -17.75 21.28 6.73
N ALA A 341 -19.02 21.00 6.42
CA ALA A 341 -19.57 21.04 5.06
C ALA A 341 -19.37 22.41 4.39
N SER A 342 -19.60 23.50 5.13
CA SER A 342 -19.38 24.88 4.64
C SER A 342 -17.93 25.11 4.19
N VAL A 343 -16.96 24.55 4.89
CA VAL A 343 -15.53 24.67 4.50
C VAL A 343 -15.23 23.85 3.26
N LEU A 344 -15.70 22.60 3.21
CA LEU A 344 -15.46 21.69 2.08
C LEU A 344 -16.15 22.20 0.80
N ALA A 345 -17.36 22.74 0.91
CA ALA A 345 -18.08 23.35 -0.22
C ALA A 345 -17.34 24.55 -0.83
N LYS A 346 -16.68 25.38 -0.01
CA LYS A 346 -15.83 26.49 -0.50
C LYS A 346 -14.63 26.02 -1.31
N LEU A 347 -14.21 24.76 -1.14
CA LEU A 347 -13.14 24.12 -1.90
C LEU A 347 -13.65 23.43 -3.18
N GLY A 348 -14.93 23.59 -3.52
CA GLY A 348 -15.57 23.00 -4.70
C GLY A 348 -16.01 21.54 -4.54
N LEU A 349 -16.02 21.01 -3.31
CA LEU A 349 -16.41 19.61 -3.06
C LEU A 349 -17.92 19.48 -2.89
N THR A 350 -18.50 18.42 -3.44
CA THR A 350 -19.92 18.08 -3.25
C THR A 350 -20.10 17.33 -1.94
N VAL A 351 -20.74 17.96 -0.96
CA VAL A 351 -20.89 17.40 0.40
C VAL A 351 -22.36 17.37 0.80
N LYS A 352 -22.81 16.24 1.32
CA LYS A 352 -24.14 16.07 1.92
C LYS A 352 -24.10 16.52 3.38
N ILE A 353 -24.89 17.52 3.72
CA ILE A 353 -24.99 18.03 5.09
C ILE A 353 -25.77 17.04 5.94
N VAL A 354 -25.29 16.81 7.17
CA VAL A 354 -25.89 15.93 8.17
C VAL A 354 -26.06 16.71 9.46
N ASP A 355 -27.27 16.70 10.00
CA ASP A 355 -27.61 17.39 11.25
C ASP A 355 -26.93 16.70 12.45
N LYS A 356 -26.65 17.50 13.49
CA LYS A 356 -26.15 16.97 14.77
C LYS A 356 -27.23 16.19 15.48
N ILE A 357 -26.85 15.40 16.49
CA ILE A 357 -27.74 14.45 17.18
C ILE A 357 -28.99 15.11 17.75
N HIS A 358 -28.88 16.37 18.23
CA HIS A 358 -29.97 17.13 18.89
C HIS A 358 -30.73 18.07 17.94
N GLU A 359 -30.30 18.22 16.70
CA GLU A 359 -30.87 19.16 15.74
C GLU A 359 -32.05 18.57 14.95
N SER A 360 -32.05 17.25 14.71
CA SER A 360 -33.06 16.58 13.86
C SER A 360 -33.22 15.10 14.24
N PRO A 361 -34.41 14.49 14.03
CA PRO A 361 -34.59 13.04 14.12
C PRO A 361 -33.73 12.27 13.08
N VAL A 362 -33.50 12.85 11.90
CA VAL A 362 -32.61 12.32 10.87
C VAL A 362 -31.27 13.03 11.02
N ASN A 363 -30.36 12.41 11.74
CA ASN A 363 -29.11 13.03 12.18
C ASN A 363 -27.90 12.12 11.97
N THR A 364 -26.79 12.48 12.55
CA THR A 364 -25.53 11.72 12.46
C THR A 364 -25.70 10.25 12.86
N ILE A 365 -26.47 9.94 13.92
CA ILE A 365 -26.65 8.55 14.37
C ILE A 365 -27.42 7.72 13.32
N THR A 366 -28.48 8.29 12.73
CA THR A 366 -29.23 7.60 11.66
C THR A 366 -28.38 7.37 10.41
N LEU A 367 -27.44 8.29 10.10
CA LEU A 367 -26.46 8.06 9.04
C LEU A 367 -25.51 6.90 9.36
N LEU A 368 -25.00 6.81 10.59
CA LEU A 368 -24.13 5.69 11.01
C LEU A 368 -24.86 4.35 10.88
N GLU A 369 -26.13 4.29 11.31
CA GLU A 369 -26.96 3.06 11.25
C GLU A 369 -27.40 2.68 9.84
N SER A 370 -27.29 3.58 8.88
CA SER A 370 -27.75 3.36 7.49
C SER A 370 -26.94 2.35 6.69
N GLY A 371 -25.76 1.91 7.18
CA GLY A 371 -24.83 1.04 6.46
C GLY A 371 -24.15 1.68 5.24
N LYS A 372 -24.31 3.00 5.04
CA LYS A 372 -23.77 3.72 3.88
C LYS A 372 -22.33 4.19 4.04
N LEU A 373 -21.78 4.17 5.27
CA LEU A 373 -20.47 4.72 5.57
C LEU A 373 -19.38 3.65 5.50
N ALA A 374 -18.27 4.02 4.87
CA ALA A 374 -17.02 3.28 4.88
C ALA A 374 -16.07 3.75 5.97
N TYR A 375 -16.04 5.08 6.20
CA TYR A 375 -15.13 5.72 7.15
C TYR A 375 -15.79 6.90 7.86
N ILE A 376 -15.28 7.18 9.05
CA ILE A 376 -15.62 8.38 9.82
C ILE A 376 -14.31 9.09 10.17
N ILE A 377 -14.26 10.41 9.94
CA ILE A 377 -13.19 11.28 10.42
C ILE A 377 -13.79 12.21 11.45
N SER A 378 -13.46 12.01 12.73
CA SER A 378 -14.05 12.74 13.84
C SER A 378 -12.99 13.23 14.81
N THR A 379 -12.53 14.49 14.63
CA THR A 379 -11.63 15.13 15.58
C THR A 379 -12.42 15.91 16.61
N SER A 380 -12.12 15.74 17.89
CA SER A 380 -12.86 16.41 18.97
C SER A 380 -12.17 17.70 19.38
N ALA A 381 -12.99 18.71 19.66
CA ALA A 381 -12.50 20.01 20.08
C ALA A 381 -12.22 20.12 21.59
N LYS A 382 -12.92 19.38 22.46
CA LYS A 382 -12.88 19.63 23.92
C LYS A 382 -13.31 18.40 24.74
N GLY A 383 -12.54 18.10 25.80
CA GLY A 383 -12.86 17.30 26.98
C GLY A 383 -13.50 15.91 26.80
N ARG A 384 -13.51 15.14 27.88
CA ARG A 384 -13.97 13.74 27.92
C ARG A 384 -15.45 13.56 28.34
N ASN A 385 -16.28 14.61 28.27
CA ASN A 385 -17.68 14.50 28.69
C ASN A 385 -18.46 13.49 27.84
N PRO A 386 -18.96 12.36 28.42
CA PRO A 386 -19.69 11.32 27.66
C PRO A 386 -20.98 11.80 27.00
N ALA A 387 -21.53 12.92 27.42
CA ALA A 387 -22.75 13.49 26.87
C ALA A 387 -22.56 14.16 25.51
N ARG A 388 -21.30 14.44 25.10
CA ARG A 388 -21.00 15.12 23.85
C ARG A 388 -21.29 14.27 22.61
N ASP A 389 -21.75 14.89 21.57
CA ASP A 389 -22.08 14.23 20.29
C ASP A 389 -20.89 13.48 19.70
N SER A 390 -19.68 14.05 19.78
CA SER A 390 -18.48 13.40 19.26
C SER A 390 -18.16 12.07 19.95
N VAL A 391 -18.35 11.98 21.27
CA VAL A 391 -18.17 10.72 22.03
C VAL A 391 -19.22 9.70 21.64
N LYS A 392 -20.49 10.12 21.49
CA LYS A 392 -21.59 9.24 21.07
C LYS A 392 -21.34 8.69 19.66
N ILE A 393 -20.88 9.55 18.73
CA ILE A 393 -20.55 9.17 17.35
C ILE A 393 -19.43 8.11 17.36
N ARG A 394 -18.33 8.35 18.06
CA ARG A 394 -17.20 7.40 18.13
C ARG A 394 -17.57 6.05 18.74
N ARG A 395 -18.31 6.06 19.86
CA ARG A 395 -18.81 4.82 20.49
C ARG A 395 -19.74 4.05 19.54
N LYS A 396 -20.66 4.76 18.86
CA LYS A 396 -21.56 4.13 17.91
C LYS A 396 -20.81 3.56 16.71
N ALA A 397 -19.79 4.27 16.21
CA ALA A 397 -18.92 3.80 15.15
C ALA A 397 -18.20 2.50 15.53
N ALA A 398 -17.63 2.42 16.74
CA ALA A 398 -16.99 1.22 17.25
C ALA A 398 -17.95 0.02 17.33
N LEU A 399 -19.18 0.24 17.86
CA LEU A 399 -20.22 -0.79 17.94
C LEU A 399 -20.66 -1.30 16.54
N LEU A 400 -20.65 -0.45 15.52
CA LEU A 400 -21.02 -0.80 14.14
C LEU A 400 -19.83 -1.32 13.32
N GLY A 401 -18.62 -1.36 13.89
CA GLY A 401 -17.39 -1.76 13.21
C GLY A 401 -17.02 -0.84 12.03
N ILE A 402 -17.38 0.47 12.12
CA ILE A 402 -17.02 1.49 11.14
C ILE A 402 -15.71 2.14 11.58
N PRO A 403 -14.64 2.09 10.76
CA PRO A 403 -13.38 2.75 11.09
C PRO A 403 -13.57 4.24 11.37
N CYS A 404 -13.18 4.68 12.57
CA CYS A 404 -13.31 6.06 13.02
C CYS A 404 -11.92 6.64 13.31
N LEU A 405 -11.50 7.56 12.46
CA LEU A 405 -10.19 8.21 12.52
C LEU A 405 -10.33 9.50 13.35
N THR A 406 -9.56 9.59 14.42
CA THR A 406 -9.66 10.69 15.39
C THR A 406 -8.49 11.67 15.30
N ALA A 407 -7.47 11.36 14.48
CA ALA A 407 -6.36 12.23 14.15
C ALA A 407 -6.35 12.53 12.65
N ILE A 408 -6.00 13.76 12.31
CA ILE A 408 -5.91 14.22 10.91
C ILE A 408 -4.80 13.48 10.16
N ASP A 409 -3.67 13.28 10.81
CA ASP A 409 -2.51 12.63 10.21
C ASP A 409 -2.80 11.17 9.88
N THR A 410 -3.46 10.42 10.78
CA THR A 410 -3.92 9.05 10.52
C THR A 410 -4.94 9.00 9.37
N ALA A 411 -5.85 10.00 9.30
CA ALA A 411 -6.84 10.09 8.22
C ALA A 411 -6.16 10.36 6.86
N ASN A 412 -5.11 11.19 6.85
CA ASN A 412 -4.32 11.44 5.66
C ASN A 412 -3.56 10.19 5.21
N ALA A 413 -2.89 9.50 6.13
CA ALA A 413 -2.15 8.26 5.87
C ALA A 413 -3.06 7.16 5.30
N LEU A 414 -4.28 7.01 5.85
CA LEU A 414 -5.28 6.08 5.31
C LEU A 414 -5.71 6.49 3.88
N ALA A 415 -5.98 7.78 3.63
CA ALA A 415 -6.37 8.26 2.31
C ALA A 415 -5.27 8.00 1.28
N ASP A 416 -3.99 8.25 1.62
CA ASP A 416 -2.85 7.97 0.76
C ASP A 416 -2.72 6.47 0.48
N SER A 417 -2.87 5.63 1.50
CA SER A 417 -2.86 4.17 1.34
C SER A 417 -4.01 3.64 0.48
N LEU A 418 -5.21 4.24 0.55
CA LEU A 418 -6.35 3.88 -0.31
C LEU A 418 -6.14 4.33 -1.77
N MET A 419 -5.46 5.46 -1.99
CA MET A 419 -5.11 5.96 -3.33
C MET A 419 -3.99 5.16 -3.98
N CYS A 420 -3.18 4.46 -3.21
CA CYS A 420 -2.09 3.68 -3.75
C CYS A 420 -2.61 2.48 -4.56
N ARG A 421 -1.77 2.00 -5.48
CA ARG A 421 -2.08 0.85 -6.36
C ARG A 421 -1.91 -0.52 -5.70
N TYR A 422 -1.48 -0.55 -4.43
CA TYR A 422 -1.20 -1.80 -3.74
C TYR A 422 -2.47 -2.59 -3.43
N THR A 423 -2.33 -3.90 -3.56
CA THR A 423 -3.35 -4.92 -3.29
C THR A 423 -2.65 -6.12 -2.64
N PRO A 424 -3.37 -7.08 -2.05
CA PRO A 424 -2.73 -8.30 -1.52
C PRO A 424 -1.95 -9.11 -2.56
N TYR A 425 -2.20 -8.86 -3.86
CA TYR A 425 -1.61 -9.63 -4.97
C TYR A 425 -0.37 -8.98 -5.60
N ASN A 426 -0.09 -7.71 -5.30
CA ASN A 426 1.02 -6.97 -5.90
C ASN A 426 1.94 -6.29 -4.89
N THR A 427 1.91 -6.74 -3.64
CA THR A 427 2.88 -6.37 -2.61
C THR A 427 4.01 -7.38 -2.56
N GLU A 428 5.24 -6.91 -2.38
CA GLU A 428 6.42 -7.78 -2.26
C GLU A 428 6.43 -8.52 -0.91
N ILE A 429 6.82 -9.79 -0.92
CA ILE A 429 7.11 -10.54 0.31
C ILE A 429 8.56 -10.24 0.70
N VAL A 430 8.77 -9.67 1.88
CA VAL A 430 10.10 -9.35 2.41
C VAL A 430 10.53 -10.42 3.40
N ASP A 431 11.69 -11.03 3.16
CA ASP A 431 12.33 -11.93 4.13
C ASP A 431 13.01 -11.10 5.22
N ILE A 432 12.38 -11.02 6.40
CA ILE A 432 12.90 -10.28 7.55
C ILE A 432 14.15 -10.90 8.19
N ASN A 433 14.49 -12.14 7.85
CA ASN A 433 15.72 -12.78 8.31
C ASN A 433 16.89 -12.53 7.35
N ASN A 434 16.60 -12.05 6.13
CA ASN A 434 17.61 -11.69 5.14
C ASN A 434 17.26 -10.36 4.48
N LEU A 435 17.52 -9.27 5.19
CA LEU A 435 17.20 -7.90 4.74
C LEU A 435 18.24 -7.29 3.77
N LYS A 436 19.28 -8.03 3.43
CA LYS A 436 20.24 -7.58 2.42
C LYS A 436 19.60 -7.66 1.04
N LYS A 437 19.33 -6.50 0.46
CA LYS A 437 18.82 -6.39 -0.91
C LYS A 437 20.01 -6.42 -1.86
N GLU A 438 20.35 -7.60 -2.39
CA GLU A 438 21.24 -7.67 -3.53
C GLU A 438 20.44 -7.26 -4.76
N LYS A 439 20.87 -6.17 -5.41
CA LYS A 439 20.31 -5.80 -6.70
C LYS A 439 20.63 -6.87 -7.72
N VAL A 440 19.60 -7.55 -8.21
CA VAL A 440 19.73 -8.55 -9.24
C VAL A 440 19.73 -7.87 -10.60
N LYS A 441 20.77 -8.12 -11.40
CA LYS A 441 20.83 -7.67 -12.80
C LYS A 441 20.05 -8.67 -13.65
N LEU A 442 18.90 -8.25 -14.17
CA LEU A 442 18.03 -9.09 -14.97
C LEU A 442 18.10 -8.66 -16.44
N PRO A 443 18.70 -9.47 -17.32
CA PRO A 443 18.67 -9.23 -18.77
C PRO A 443 17.27 -9.42 -19.33
N PHE A 444 16.89 -8.56 -20.26
CA PHE A 444 15.62 -8.66 -20.97
C PHE A 444 15.76 -8.37 -22.45
N THR A 445 14.79 -8.82 -23.23
CA THR A 445 14.62 -8.48 -24.64
C THR A 445 13.23 -7.89 -24.85
N LYS A 446 13.19 -6.70 -25.42
CA LYS A 446 11.94 -6.08 -25.88
C LYS A 446 11.61 -6.59 -27.27
N MET A 447 10.44 -7.20 -27.45
CA MET A 447 10.00 -7.71 -28.75
C MET A 447 8.57 -7.26 -29.02
N SER A 448 8.22 -7.18 -30.31
CA SER A 448 6.89 -6.77 -30.77
C SER A 448 6.42 -7.67 -31.92
N ALA A 449 5.14 -7.98 -31.93
CA ALA A 449 4.46 -8.62 -33.06
C ALA A 449 3.09 -7.96 -33.26
N CYS A 450 2.84 -7.44 -34.45
CA CYS A 450 1.64 -6.68 -34.79
C CYS A 450 1.35 -5.53 -33.79
N SER A 451 2.38 -4.77 -33.42
CA SER A 451 2.32 -3.64 -32.47
C SER A 451 1.92 -4.02 -31.04
N ASN A 452 1.88 -5.30 -30.70
CA ASN A 452 1.72 -5.80 -29.35
C ASN A 452 3.10 -6.09 -28.76
N ASP A 453 3.54 -5.29 -27.78
CA ASP A 453 4.92 -5.21 -27.32
C ASP A 453 5.09 -5.72 -25.90
N TYR A 454 5.88 -6.79 -25.73
CA TYR A 454 6.18 -7.40 -24.44
C TYR A 454 7.67 -7.32 -24.11
N ILE A 455 7.98 -7.49 -22.83
CA ILE A 455 9.32 -7.63 -22.28
C ILE A 455 9.54 -9.12 -22.03
N TYR A 456 10.56 -9.71 -22.68
CA TYR A 456 10.86 -11.13 -22.62
C TYR A 456 12.04 -11.37 -21.71
N ILE A 457 11.92 -12.35 -20.80
CA ILE A 457 12.95 -12.74 -19.86
C ILE A 457 13.26 -14.22 -20.08
N ASN A 458 14.54 -14.51 -20.26
CA ASN A 458 15.05 -15.87 -20.41
C ASN A 458 15.22 -16.54 -19.04
N CYS A 459 14.27 -17.39 -18.67
CA CYS A 459 14.30 -18.15 -17.42
C CYS A 459 15.09 -19.48 -17.53
N PHE A 460 15.74 -19.78 -18.65
CA PHE A 460 16.77 -20.82 -18.72
C PHE A 460 18.05 -20.41 -17.98
N GLU A 461 18.28 -19.10 -17.85
CA GLU A 461 19.49 -18.52 -17.25
C GLU A 461 19.19 -17.63 -16.03
N ASN A 462 17.94 -17.20 -15.86
CA ASN A 462 17.56 -16.26 -14.83
C ASN A 462 16.34 -16.79 -14.03
N GLU A 463 16.38 -16.64 -12.73
CA GLU A 463 15.25 -16.94 -11.85
C GLU A 463 14.44 -15.68 -11.59
N VAL A 464 13.10 -15.79 -11.67
CA VAL A 464 12.16 -14.71 -11.39
C VAL A 464 11.21 -15.17 -10.29
N SER A 465 11.39 -14.63 -9.09
CA SER A 465 10.63 -15.03 -7.89
C SER A 465 9.22 -14.43 -7.82
N SER A 466 9.00 -13.25 -8.40
CA SER A 466 7.72 -12.51 -8.32
C SER A 466 7.36 -11.91 -9.68
N PRO A 467 6.93 -12.75 -10.64
CA PRO A 467 6.69 -12.31 -12.02
C PRO A 467 5.52 -11.32 -12.15
N GLU A 468 4.51 -11.40 -11.28
CA GLU A 468 3.38 -10.48 -11.23
C GLU A 468 3.83 -9.05 -10.93
N PHE A 469 4.65 -8.90 -9.88
CA PHE A 469 5.24 -7.60 -9.52
C PHE A 469 6.18 -7.09 -10.61
N LEU A 470 7.03 -7.97 -11.13
CA LEU A 470 7.98 -7.63 -12.19
C LEU A 470 7.24 -7.10 -13.44
N SER A 471 6.09 -7.71 -13.78
CA SER A 471 5.29 -7.25 -14.91
C SER A 471 4.72 -5.86 -14.69
N ILE A 472 4.18 -5.57 -13.51
CA ILE A 472 3.66 -4.23 -13.17
C ILE A 472 4.78 -3.19 -13.27
N TYR A 473 5.94 -3.49 -12.68
CA TYR A 473 7.07 -2.57 -12.64
C TYR A 473 7.68 -2.32 -14.03
N LEU A 474 8.02 -3.38 -14.76
CA LEU A 474 8.69 -3.25 -16.06
C LEU A 474 7.76 -2.72 -17.16
N SER A 475 6.45 -3.02 -17.09
CA SER A 475 5.49 -2.59 -18.13
C SER A 475 5.11 -1.11 -18.04
N ASP A 476 5.45 -0.42 -16.95
CA ASP A 476 5.22 1.02 -16.84
C ASP A 476 6.04 1.78 -17.88
N ARG A 477 5.35 2.61 -18.71
CA ARG A 477 5.99 3.32 -19.83
C ARG A 477 6.79 4.55 -19.42
N HIS A 478 6.68 4.98 -18.15
CA HIS A 478 7.37 6.16 -17.63
C HIS A 478 8.48 5.78 -16.62
N ASN A 479 8.27 4.75 -15.82
CA ASN A 479 9.17 4.37 -14.73
C ASN A 479 9.84 3.00 -14.93
N GLY A 480 9.41 2.23 -15.96
CA GLY A 480 9.95 0.92 -16.31
C GLY A 480 10.52 0.88 -17.73
N VAL A 481 10.56 -0.30 -18.31
CA VAL A 481 10.93 -0.52 -19.72
C VAL A 481 9.79 -0.09 -20.67
N GLY A 482 8.55 -0.23 -20.20
CA GLY A 482 7.32 0.03 -20.94
C GLY A 482 6.91 -1.12 -21.85
N GLY A 483 5.66 -1.56 -21.77
CA GLY A 483 5.12 -2.63 -22.60
C GLY A 483 3.69 -3.02 -22.21
N ASP A 484 3.15 -4.00 -22.94
CA ASP A 484 1.82 -4.56 -22.67
C ASP A 484 1.86 -5.63 -21.54
N GLY A 485 3.07 -6.05 -21.15
CA GLY A 485 3.32 -7.02 -20.09
C GLY A 485 4.72 -7.62 -20.17
N VAL A 486 4.92 -8.68 -19.40
CA VAL A 486 6.15 -9.48 -19.36
C VAL A 486 5.84 -10.90 -19.78
N ILE A 487 6.72 -11.49 -20.59
CA ILE A 487 6.68 -12.90 -20.97
C ILE A 487 7.94 -13.59 -20.46
N LEU A 488 7.77 -14.61 -19.64
CA LEU A 488 8.83 -15.48 -19.18
C LEU A 488 8.98 -16.67 -20.16
N ILE A 489 10.19 -16.91 -20.63
CA ILE A 489 10.57 -18.05 -21.46
C ILE A 489 11.25 -19.06 -20.54
N CYS A 490 10.49 -20.08 -20.11
CA CYS A 490 10.92 -21.04 -19.09
C CYS A 490 11.26 -22.40 -19.71
N PRO A 491 12.09 -23.23 -19.02
CA PRO A 491 12.18 -24.65 -19.31
C PRO A 491 10.82 -25.34 -19.21
N SER A 492 10.63 -26.44 -19.95
CA SER A 492 9.43 -27.28 -19.89
C SER A 492 9.82 -28.74 -19.86
N ASP A 493 9.10 -29.56 -19.08
CA ASP A 493 9.27 -31.02 -19.03
C ASP A 493 8.53 -31.76 -20.15
N VAL A 494 7.60 -31.06 -20.84
CA VAL A 494 6.68 -31.66 -21.83
C VAL A 494 6.78 -31.05 -23.22
N ALA A 495 7.52 -29.94 -23.36
CA ALA A 495 7.72 -29.24 -24.63
C ALA A 495 9.16 -28.70 -24.76
N ASP A 496 9.47 -28.00 -25.85
CA ASP A 496 10.80 -27.38 -26.02
C ASP A 496 11.04 -26.17 -25.09
N ALA A 497 9.98 -25.48 -24.70
CA ALA A 497 9.98 -24.40 -23.73
C ALA A 497 8.56 -24.17 -23.20
N GLN A 498 8.44 -23.43 -22.10
CA GLN A 498 7.18 -22.93 -21.56
C GLN A 498 7.11 -21.41 -21.68
N MET A 499 5.98 -20.90 -22.11
CA MET A 499 5.64 -19.49 -22.13
C MET A 499 4.71 -19.16 -20.96
N ARG A 500 5.15 -18.30 -20.04
CA ARG A 500 4.30 -17.69 -19.02
C ARG A 500 4.14 -16.20 -19.32
N MET A 501 2.91 -15.74 -19.43
CA MET A 501 2.61 -14.37 -19.82
C MET A 501 1.92 -13.63 -18.69
N PHE A 502 2.40 -12.46 -18.35
CA PHE A 502 1.85 -11.56 -17.34
C PHE A 502 1.46 -10.24 -17.98
N ASN A 503 0.20 -9.86 -17.79
CA ASN A 503 -0.32 -8.58 -18.27
C ASN A 503 0.28 -7.42 -17.47
N ARG A 504 0.08 -6.19 -17.97
CA ARG A 504 0.54 -4.96 -17.32
C ARG A 504 0.03 -4.77 -15.89
N ASP A 505 -1.12 -5.36 -15.53
CA ASP A 505 -1.70 -5.34 -14.19
C ASP A 505 -1.18 -6.45 -13.26
N GLY A 506 -0.24 -7.28 -13.76
CA GLY A 506 0.32 -8.43 -13.04
C GLY A 506 -0.49 -9.72 -13.17
N SER A 507 -1.66 -9.69 -13.78
CA SER A 507 -2.47 -10.92 -13.97
C SER A 507 -1.80 -11.87 -14.98
N GLU A 508 -1.76 -13.16 -14.68
CA GLU A 508 -1.22 -14.17 -15.59
C GLU A 508 -2.26 -14.59 -16.63
N GLY A 509 -1.94 -14.36 -17.92
CA GLY A 509 -2.80 -14.72 -19.04
C GLY A 509 -2.63 -16.18 -19.48
N LEU A 510 -3.59 -16.69 -20.25
CA LEU A 510 -3.58 -18.06 -20.74
C LEU A 510 -2.59 -18.26 -21.90
N MET A 511 -2.65 -17.38 -22.91
CA MET A 511 -1.80 -17.40 -24.12
C MET A 511 -2.00 -16.09 -24.90
N CYS A 512 -0.96 -15.67 -25.62
CA CYS A 512 -1.02 -14.55 -26.58
C CYS A 512 -0.44 -15.01 -27.91
N GLY A 513 -1.26 -15.01 -28.98
CA GLY A 513 -0.84 -15.42 -30.32
C GLY A 513 0.30 -14.57 -30.89
N ASN A 514 0.36 -13.29 -30.54
CA ASN A 514 1.47 -12.38 -30.91
C ASN A 514 2.72 -12.72 -30.07
N GLY A 515 2.55 -12.88 -28.77
CA GLY A 515 3.64 -13.17 -27.82
C GLY A 515 4.33 -14.48 -28.14
N ILE A 516 3.59 -15.54 -28.48
CA ILE A 516 4.20 -16.87 -28.74
C ILE A 516 5.09 -16.87 -29.98
N ARG A 517 4.76 -16.06 -31.01
CA ARG A 517 5.65 -15.90 -32.18
C ARG A 517 6.99 -15.28 -31.78
N CYS A 518 6.96 -14.30 -30.90
CA CYS A 518 8.19 -13.72 -30.34
C CYS A 518 8.98 -14.73 -29.49
N VAL A 519 8.31 -15.56 -28.69
CA VAL A 519 8.98 -16.65 -27.94
C VAL A 519 9.67 -17.62 -28.89
N ALA A 520 8.98 -18.10 -29.93
CA ALA A 520 9.54 -19.02 -30.91
C ALA A 520 10.76 -18.41 -31.64
N LYS A 521 10.65 -17.13 -32.04
CA LYS A 521 11.78 -16.38 -32.62
C LYS A 521 12.94 -16.26 -31.65
N TYR A 522 12.67 -15.91 -30.39
CA TYR A 522 13.69 -15.76 -29.34
C TYR A 522 14.48 -17.08 -29.15
N LEU A 523 13.75 -18.19 -28.98
CA LEU A 523 14.34 -19.50 -28.80
C LEU A 523 15.24 -19.92 -29.98
N PHE A 524 14.78 -19.68 -31.21
CA PHE A 524 15.52 -20.01 -32.42
C PHE A 524 16.76 -19.11 -32.63
N ASP A 525 16.57 -17.79 -32.55
CA ASP A 525 17.60 -16.78 -32.85
C ASP A 525 18.74 -16.78 -31.83
N ASN A 526 18.44 -17.13 -30.55
CA ASN A 526 19.43 -17.24 -29.47
C ASN A 526 20.00 -18.67 -29.35
N GLY A 527 19.60 -19.60 -30.21
CA GLY A 527 20.16 -20.95 -30.28
C GLY A 527 19.76 -21.88 -29.11
N ILE A 528 18.73 -21.50 -28.33
CA ILE A 528 18.21 -22.35 -27.24
C ILE A 528 17.54 -23.57 -27.85
N VAL A 529 16.73 -23.38 -28.91
CA VAL A 529 16.08 -24.45 -29.67
C VAL A 529 16.35 -24.25 -31.15
N LYS A 530 17.08 -25.15 -31.83
CA LYS A 530 17.40 -25.08 -33.26
C LYS A 530 16.62 -26.12 -34.05
N LYS A 531 15.31 -26.09 -34.00
CA LYS A 531 14.40 -26.97 -34.74
C LYS A 531 13.55 -26.15 -35.71
N PRO A 532 13.14 -26.70 -36.88
CA PRO A 532 12.21 -26.02 -37.79
C PRO A 532 10.80 -25.88 -37.22
N VAL A 533 10.44 -26.72 -36.26
CA VAL A 533 9.19 -26.67 -35.51
C VAL A 533 9.53 -26.66 -34.01
N ILE A 534 9.05 -25.67 -33.29
CA ILE A 534 9.24 -25.50 -31.85
C ILE A 534 7.90 -25.68 -31.16
N ASN A 535 7.84 -26.57 -30.20
CA ASN A 535 6.65 -26.77 -29.36
C ASN A 535 6.78 -25.96 -28.09
N ILE A 536 5.78 -25.13 -27.80
CA ILE A 536 5.76 -24.24 -26.63
C ILE A 536 4.58 -24.60 -25.76
N GLU A 537 4.85 -24.94 -24.51
CA GLU A 537 3.85 -25.12 -23.48
C GLU A 537 3.25 -23.77 -23.07
N THR A 538 1.92 -23.70 -22.99
CA THR A 538 1.18 -22.54 -22.50
C THR A 538 0.07 -23.03 -21.55
N LYS A 539 -0.55 -22.11 -20.80
CA LYS A 539 -1.75 -22.47 -19.99
C LYS A 539 -2.94 -22.96 -20.82
N SER A 540 -2.95 -22.67 -22.14
CA SER A 540 -3.98 -23.18 -23.06
C SER A 540 -3.54 -24.43 -23.86
N GLY A 541 -2.51 -25.14 -23.38
CA GLY A 541 -1.94 -26.33 -23.99
C GLY A 541 -0.69 -26.06 -24.81
N ILE A 542 -0.13 -27.13 -25.39
CA ILE A 542 1.08 -27.05 -26.23
C ILE A 542 0.70 -26.47 -27.60
N LYS A 543 1.49 -25.51 -28.07
CA LYS A 543 1.35 -24.88 -29.38
C LYS A 543 2.58 -25.16 -30.24
N SER A 544 2.38 -25.63 -31.44
CA SER A 544 3.46 -25.87 -32.42
C SER A 544 3.70 -24.61 -33.26
N CYS A 545 4.96 -24.19 -33.32
CA CYS A 545 5.40 -23.00 -34.02
C CYS A 545 6.40 -23.40 -35.14
N SER A 546 5.99 -23.33 -36.40
CA SER A 546 6.87 -23.57 -37.56
C SER A 546 7.66 -22.32 -37.92
N ILE A 547 8.97 -22.44 -38.05
CA ILE A 547 9.90 -21.33 -38.23
C ILE A 547 10.32 -21.23 -39.71
N MET A 548 10.06 -20.08 -40.33
CA MET A 548 10.64 -19.70 -41.63
C MET A 548 11.85 -18.81 -41.38
N THR A 549 12.99 -19.17 -41.97
CA THR A 549 14.25 -18.46 -41.78
C THR A 549 14.68 -17.65 -42.99
N MET A 550 15.30 -16.51 -42.72
CA MET A 550 16.00 -15.69 -43.71
C MET A 550 17.33 -15.22 -43.10
N ASN A 551 18.43 -15.43 -43.80
CA ASN A 551 19.78 -15.10 -43.33
C ASN A 551 20.12 -15.73 -41.95
N GLY A 552 19.66 -16.97 -41.70
CA GLY A 552 19.93 -17.70 -40.48
C GLY A 552 19.13 -17.28 -39.24
N LYS A 553 18.18 -16.33 -39.37
CA LYS A 553 17.26 -15.88 -38.32
C LYS A 553 15.82 -16.15 -38.68
N ALA A 554 14.98 -16.31 -37.66
CA ALA A 554 13.54 -16.48 -37.84
C ALA A 554 12.93 -15.18 -38.44
N TYR A 555 12.26 -15.34 -39.56
CA TYR A 555 11.65 -14.25 -40.31
C TYR A 555 10.12 -14.20 -40.17
N LYS A 556 9.47 -15.36 -40.37
CA LYS A 556 8.04 -15.55 -40.13
C LYS A 556 7.80 -16.79 -39.30
N ILE A 557 6.79 -16.78 -38.45
CA ILE A 557 6.42 -17.88 -37.60
C ILE A 557 4.96 -18.23 -37.85
N THR A 558 4.71 -19.52 -38.12
CA THR A 558 3.36 -20.09 -38.26
C THR A 558 3.01 -20.82 -36.98
N VAL A 559 1.95 -20.39 -36.31
CA VAL A 559 1.43 -20.97 -35.07
C VAL A 559 0.22 -21.84 -35.38
N ASP A 560 0.22 -23.09 -34.92
CA ASP A 560 -0.98 -23.92 -34.93
C ASP A 560 -1.92 -23.45 -33.80
N MET A 561 -3.02 -22.84 -34.22
CA MET A 561 -4.04 -22.31 -33.31
C MET A 561 -5.07 -23.37 -32.88
N GLY A 562 -5.05 -24.53 -33.53
CA GLY A 562 -6.01 -25.61 -33.31
C GLY A 562 -7.33 -25.42 -34.07
N ALA A 563 -8.32 -26.25 -33.78
CA ALA A 563 -9.62 -26.20 -34.44
C ALA A 563 -10.49 -25.03 -33.91
N ALA A 564 -11.19 -24.36 -34.82
CA ALA A 564 -12.21 -23.37 -34.43
C ALA A 564 -13.44 -24.09 -33.87
N ALA A 565 -13.91 -23.67 -32.71
CA ALA A 565 -15.19 -24.16 -32.16
C ALA A 565 -16.32 -23.26 -32.68
N LEU A 566 -17.35 -23.89 -33.24
CA LEU A 566 -18.42 -23.19 -33.96
C LEU A 566 -19.80 -23.35 -33.32
N ARG A 567 -19.97 -24.30 -32.39
CA ARG A 567 -21.25 -24.53 -31.73
C ARG A 567 -21.56 -23.40 -30.74
N PRO A 568 -22.81 -22.93 -30.66
CA PRO A 568 -23.21 -21.85 -29.77
C PRO A 568 -22.78 -22.03 -28.31
N GLU A 569 -22.83 -23.27 -27.79
CA GLU A 569 -22.41 -23.57 -26.41
C GLU A 569 -20.91 -23.43 -26.19
N GLN A 570 -20.11 -23.66 -27.24
CA GLN A 570 -18.64 -23.54 -27.19
C GLN A 570 -18.16 -22.10 -27.41
N VAL A 571 -19.02 -21.26 -27.97
CA VAL A 571 -18.75 -19.81 -28.17
C VAL A 571 -19.42 -18.95 -27.09
N PRO A 572 -20.02 -19.49 -26.05
CA PRO A 572 -21.05 -19.01 -25.12
C PRO A 572 -21.96 -17.91 -25.69
N VAL A 573 -22.75 -18.26 -26.73
CA VAL A 573 -23.75 -17.37 -27.33
C VAL A 573 -25.15 -17.94 -27.23
N LYS A 574 -26.14 -17.14 -26.80
CA LYS A 574 -27.55 -17.54 -26.60
C LYS A 574 -28.34 -17.46 -27.91
N LEU A 575 -27.94 -18.27 -28.90
CA LEU A 575 -28.66 -18.44 -30.16
C LEU A 575 -28.81 -19.93 -30.45
N GLU A 576 -29.94 -20.31 -31.06
CA GLU A 576 -30.22 -21.71 -31.40
C GLU A 576 -29.64 -22.09 -32.79
N GLY A 577 -29.25 -23.37 -32.92
CA GLY A 577 -28.73 -23.97 -34.14
C GLY A 577 -27.36 -24.63 -33.95
N ASP A 578 -26.88 -25.34 -34.97
CA ASP A 578 -25.59 -26.03 -34.92
C ASP A 578 -24.41 -25.05 -34.99
N MET A 579 -24.61 -23.92 -35.67
CA MET A 579 -23.63 -22.85 -35.84
C MET A 579 -24.32 -21.47 -35.94
N VAL A 580 -23.64 -20.43 -35.52
CA VAL A 580 -24.08 -19.04 -35.72
C VAL A 580 -23.36 -18.45 -36.93
N VAL A 581 -24.00 -18.55 -38.11
CA VAL A 581 -23.44 -18.01 -39.37
C VAL A 581 -24.47 -17.09 -40.00
N ASN A 582 -24.09 -15.83 -40.25
CA ASN A 582 -24.91 -14.78 -40.84
C ASN A 582 -26.32 -14.66 -40.19
N LYS A 583 -26.36 -14.75 -38.85
CA LYS A 583 -27.62 -14.67 -38.11
C LYS A 583 -28.00 -13.23 -37.80
N PRO A 584 -29.24 -12.79 -38.10
CA PRO A 584 -29.71 -11.46 -37.72
C PRO A 584 -29.90 -11.37 -36.20
N VAL A 585 -29.36 -10.29 -35.59
CA VAL A 585 -29.54 -9.96 -34.17
C VAL A 585 -29.78 -8.46 -34.01
N ILE A 586 -30.50 -8.09 -32.99
CA ILE A 586 -30.72 -6.68 -32.64
C ILE A 586 -29.81 -6.30 -31.48
N ILE A 587 -28.92 -5.32 -31.72
CA ILE A 587 -28.02 -4.79 -30.71
C ILE A 587 -28.23 -3.28 -30.66
N ASP A 588 -28.63 -2.75 -29.49
CA ASP A 588 -28.93 -1.33 -29.29
C ASP A 588 -29.95 -0.76 -30.31
N GLY A 589 -30.98 -1.58 -30.65
CA GLY A 589 -32.03 -1.18 -31.59
C GLY A 589 -31.66 -1.24 -33.09
N HIS A 590 -30.46 -1.67 -33.43
CA HIS A 590 -29.98 -1.85 -34.79
C HIS A 590 -29.84 -3.32 -35.14
N GLU A 591 -30.20 -3.69 -36.37
CA GLU A 591 -30.03 -5.05 -36.88
C GLU A 591 -28.60 -5.25 -37.39
N TYR A 592 -27.97 -6.35 -36.90
CA TYR A 592 -26.65 -6.79 -37.38
C TYR A 592 -26.73 -8.27 -37.76
N TYR A 593 -25.91 -8.65 -38.76
CA TYR A 593 -25.71 -10.04 -39.12
C TYR A 593 -24.39 -10.53 -38.55
N ILE A 594 -24.45 -11.51 -37.64
CA ILE A 594 -23.28 -11.97 -36.93
C ILE A 594 -22.90 -13.41 -37.26
N THR A 595 -21.58 -13.67 -37.25
CA THR A 595 -21.03 -15.04 -37.29
C THR A 595 -20.12 -15.22 -36.07
N CYS A 596 -20.33 -16.32 -35.32
CA CYS A 596 -19.60 -16.54 -34.08
C CYS A 596 -18.67 -17.75 -34.20
N ALA A 597 -17.47 -17.61 -33.66
CA ALA A 597 -16.47 -18.67 -33.54
C ALA A 597 -15.66 -18.52 -32.23
N SER A 598 -15.12 -19.62 -31.73
CA SER A 598 -14.19 -19.58 -30.60
C SER A 598 -12.84 -20.14 -31.04
N MET A 599 -11.78 -19.41 -30.75
CA MET A 599 -10.37 -19.80 -30.88
C MET A 599 -9.72 -20.05 -29.51
N GLY A 600 -10.52 -20.54 -28.54
CA GLY A 600 -10.18 -20.63 -27.13
C GLY A 600 -10.74 -19.45 -26.30
N ASN A 601 -11.23 -18.43 -26.98
CA ASN A 601 -11.99 -17.28 -26.47
C ASN A 601 -13.11 -16.92 -27.45
N PRO A 602 -14.24 -16.35 -27.00
CA PRO A 602 -15.40 -16.08 -27.86
C PRO A 602 -15.17 -14.87 -28.78
N HIS A 603 -15.55 -15.03 -30.06
CA HIS A 603 -15.49 -14.01 -31.10
C HIS A 603 -16.82 -13.85 -31.84
N CYS A 604 -17.18 -12.61 -32.14
CA CYS A 604 -18.36 -12.22 -32.90
C CYS A 604 -17.92 -11.39 -34.12
N ALA A 605 -17.96 -11.97 -35.28
CA ALA A 605 -17.64 -11.33 -36.53
C ALA A 605 -18.84 -10.59 -37.11
N VAL A 606 -18.65 -9.32 -37.51
CA VAL A 606 -19.64 -8.44 -38.15
C VAL A 606 -19.05 -7.91 -39.41
N PHE A 607 -19.65 -8.28 -40.57
CA PHE A 607 -19.22 -7.79 -41.88
C PHE A 607 -19.84 -6.43 -42.20
N ALA A 608 -19.01 -5.51 -42.64
CA ALA A 608 -19.43 -4.16 -43.03
C ALA A 608 -18.72 -3.68 -44.32
N PRO A 609 -19.37 -2.87 -45.15
CA PRO A 609 -18.79 -2.40 -46.43
C PRO A 609 -17.59 -1.47 -46.23
N SER A 610 -17.44 -0.83 -45.09
CA SER A 610 -16.27 -0.04 -44.68
C SER A 610 -16.22 0.07 -43.15
N ILE A 611 -15.01 -0.13 -42.59
CA ILE A 611 -14.80 -0.14 -41.14
C ILE A 611 -14.00 1.06 -40.63
N ASP A 612 -13.38 1.85 -41.50
CA ASP A 612 -12.46 2.93 -41.07
C ASP A 612 -13.13 4.01 -40.19
N LYS A 613 -14.39 4.33 -40.50
CA LYS A 613 -15.15 5.39 -39.83
C LYS A 613 -16.01 4.91 -38.67
N LEU A 614 -15.97 3.60 -38.35
CA LEU A 614 -16.73 3.06 -37.22
C LEU A 614 -16.17 3.58 -35.89
N ASP A 615 -17.03 4.03 -35.00
CA ASP A 615 -16.67 4.37 -33.65
C ASP A 615 -16.79 3.13 -32.75
N LEU A 616 -15.68 2.38 -32.64
CA LEU A 616 -15.64 1.16 -31.83
C LEU A 616 -15.78 1.44 -30.34
N ASN A 617 -15.40 2.61 -29.87
CA ASN A 617 -15.59 2.99 -28.46
C ASN A 617 -17.08 3.12 -28.11
N ALA A 618 -17.89 3.56 -29.05
CA ALA A 618 -19.34 3.64 -28.88
C ALA A 618 -20.05 2.30 -29.14
N MET A 619 -19.58 1.51 -30.11
CA MET A 619 -20.22 0.26 -30.57
C MET A 619 -19.77 -0.98 -29.77
N GLY A 620 -18.46 -1.10 -29.52
CA GLY A 620 -17.86 -2.29 -28.91
C GLY A 620 -18.50 -2.70 -27.57
N PRO A 621 -18.69 -1.79 -26.60
CA PRO A 621 -19.35 -2.11 -25.35
C PRO A 621 -20.78 -2.66 -25.51
N LYS A 622 -21.52 -2.21 -26.53
CA LYS A 622 -22.89 -2.67 -26.81
C LYS A 622 -22.95 -4.13 -27.25
N PHE A 623 -21.91 -4.62 -27.90
CA PHE A 623 -21.74 -6.03 -28.23
C PHE A 623 -21.18 -6.81 -27.03
N GLU A 624 -20.07 -6.34 -26.45
CA GLU A 624 -19.38 -7.01 -25.36
C GLU A 624 -20.31 -7.33 -24.17
N TYR A 625 -21.16 -6.37 -23.79
CA TYR A 625 -22.06 -6.51 -22.63
C TYR A 625 -23.49 -6.92 -23.04
N ASN A 626 -23.71 -7.33 -24.30
CA ASN A 626 -25.03 -7.78 -24.72
C ASN A 626 -25.43 -9.08 -24.02
N PRO A 627 -26.68 -9.23 -23.55
CA PRO A 627 -27.18 -10.46 -22.95
C PRO A 627 -27.09 -11.74 -23.82
N LEU A 628 -26.89 -11.59 -25.14
CA LEU A 628 -26.59 -12.70 -26.03
C LEU A 628 -25.28 -13.41 -25.69
N PHE A 629 -24.32 -12.68 -25.11
CA PHE A 629 -22.99 -13.17 -24.76
C PHE A 629 -22.79 -13.20 -23.25
N PRO A 630 -23.20 -14.25 -22.54
CA PRO A 630 -23.19 -14.30 -21.08
C PRO A 630 -21.78 -14.21 -20.47
N GLU A 631 -20.74 -14.62 -21.21
CA GLU A 631 -19.33 -14.53 -20.84
C GLU A 631 -18.63 -13.35 -21.49
N ARG A 632 -19.38 -12.40 -22.10
CA ARG A 632 -18.88 -11.35 -22.97
C ARG A 632 -18.21 -11.90 -24.22
N VAL A 633 -17.82 -11.04 -25.17
CA VAL A 633 -17.30 -11.44 -26.47
C VAL A 633 -16.31 -10.41 -27.02
N ASN A 634 -15.30 -10.89 -27.77
CA ASN A 634 -14.52 -10.02 -28.66
C ASN A 634 -15.33 -9.79 -29.93
N VAL A 635 -15.25 -8.61 -30.51
CA VAL A 635 -16.01 -8.25 -31.71
C VAL A 635 -15.08 -7.82 -32.81
N GLU A 636 -15.15 -8.49 -33.93
CA GLU A 636 -14.39 -8.19 -35.14
C GLU A 636 -15.30 -7.53 -36.20
N PHE A 637 -15.01 -6.26 -36.50
CA PHE A 637 -15.63 -5.55 -37.62
C PHE A 637 -14.76 -5.78 -38.84
N ILE A 638 -15.36 -6.41 -39.87
CA ILE A 638 -14.66 -6.98 -41.02
C ILE A 638 -15.13 -6.32 -42.32
N GLU A 639 -14.18 -5.77 -43.07
CA GLU A 639 -14.35 -5.33 -44.44
C GLU A 639 -13.71 -6.35 -45.38
N VAL A 640 -14.47 -6.93 -46.30
CA VAL A 640 -13.96 -7.86 -47.31
C VAL A 640 -13.37 -7.04 -48.47
N VAL A 641 -12.05 -7.07 -48.61
CA VAL A 641 -11.34 -6.36 -49.70
C VAL A 641 -11.39 -7.15 -50.99
N ASP A 642 -11.07 -8.45 -50.90
CA ASP A 642 -11.16 -9.43 -51.97
C ASP A 642 -11.26 -10.87 -51.39
N GLU A 643 -11.30 -11.90 -52.27
CA GLU A 643 -11.44 -13.31 -51.85
C GLU A 643 -10.31 -13.82 -50.95
N ARG A 644 -9.19 -13.09 -50.84
CA ARG A 644 -8.00 -13.47 -50.03
C ARG A 644 -7.55 -12.39 -49.07
N THR A 645 -8.29 -11.28 -48.96
CA THR A 645 -7.87 -10.14 -48.17
C THR A 645 -9.04 -9.58 -47.34
N LEU A 646 -8.88 -9.57 -46.04
CA LEU A 646 -9.80 -8.96 -45.10
C LEU A 646 -9.12 -7.80 -44.37
N LYS A 647 -9.88 -6.73 -44.13
CA LYS A 647 -9.47 -5.66 -43.22
C LYS A 647 -10.28 -5.74 -41.97
N VAL A 648 -9.63 -5.71 -40.80
CA VAL A 648 -10.29 -6.00 -39.54
C VAL A 648 -9.92 -4.96 -38.48
N ARG A 649 -10.93 -4.51 -37.75
CA ARG A 649 -10.79 -3.77 -36.47
C ARG A 649 -11.45 -4.57 -35.39
N VAL A 650 -10.78 -4.68 -34.26
CA VAL A 650 -11.22 -5.54 -33.16
C VAL A 650 -11.49 -4.74 -31.89
N TRP A 651 -12.59 -5.06 -31.24
CA TRP A 651 -12.89 -4.69 -29.86
C TRP A 651 -12.67 -5.91 -28.98
N GLU A 652 -11.62 -5.90 -28.15
CA GLU A 652 -11.31 -7.02 -27.28
C GLU A 652 -12.02 -6.90 -25.93
N ARG A 653 -12.57 -8.01 -25.47
CA ARG A 653 -13.26 -8.17 -24.20
C ARG A 653 -12.40 -7.70 -23.02
N GLY A 654 -12.84 -6.65 -22.32
CA GLY A 654 -12.16 -6.06 -21.18
C GLY A 654 -11.00 -5.13 -21.50
N SER A 655 -10.57 -5.03 -22.78
CA SER A 655 -9.42 -4.21 -23.21
C SER A 655 -9.78 -3.05 -24.14
N GLY A 656 -10.95 -3.12 -24.79
CA GLY A 656 -11.35 -2.09 -25.77
C GLY A 656 -10.81 -2.33 -27.15
N GLU A 657 -10.73 -1.27 -27.99
CA GLU A 657 -10.13 -1.36 -29.32
C GLU A 657 -8.62 -1.53 -29.21
N THR A 658 -8.09 -2.65 -29.75
CA THR A 658 -6.67 -2.96 -29.77
C THR A 658 -6.08 -2.86 -31.19
N MET A 659 -4.75 -2.82 -31.28
CA MET A 659 -4.04 -2.72 -32.55
C MET A 659 -4.08 -4.03 -33.33
N ALA A 660 -4.11 -5.18 -32.64
CA ALA A 660 -4.19 -6.51 -33.25
C ALA A 660 -4.56 -7.59 -32.25
N CYS A 661 -5.48 -8.47 -32.64
CA CYS A 661 -5.85 -9.69 -31.91
C CYS A 661 -5.59 -10.91 -32.81
N GLY A 662 -4.68 -11.80 -32.40
CA GLY A 662 -4.33 -12.99 -33.19
C GLY A 662 -5.50 -13.97 -33.32
N THR A 663 -6.21 -14.26 -32.22
CA THR A 663 -7.42 -15.11 -32.22
C THR A 663 -8.58 -14.47 -32.99
N GLY A 664 -8.71 -13.13 -32.91
CA GLY A 664 -9.68 -12.37 -33.68
C GLY A 664 -9.42 -12.43 -35.19
N ALA A 665 -8.15 -12.38 -35.62
CA ALA A 665 -7.78 -12.56 -37.04
C ALA A 665 -8.15 -13.98 -37.52
N CYS A 666 -7.87 -15.00 -36.70
CA CYS A 666 -8.28 -16.39 -37.02
C CYS A 666 -9.80 -16.52 -37.13
N ALA A 667 -10.54 -16.00 -36.15
CA ALA A 667 -12.00 -16.02 -36.15
C ALA A 667 -12.59 -15.26 -37.34
N SER A 668 -11.99 -14.14 -37.75
CA SER A 668 -12.37 -13.35 -38.92
C SER A 668 -12.26 -14.14 -40.24
N ALA A 669 -11.11 -14.84 -40.41
CA ALA A 669 -10.90 -15.66 -41.61
C ALA A 669 -11.85 -16.88 -41.63
N VAL A 670 -12.04 -17.55 -40.48
CA VAL A 670 -13.04 -18.65 -40.34
C VAL A 670 -14.43 -18.13 -40.68
N ALA A 671 -14.85 -16.98 -40.12
CA ALA A 671 -16.16 -16.39 -40.38
C ALA A 671 -16.31 -16.03 -41.90
N ALA A 672 -15.27 -15.48 -42.52
CA ALA A 672 -15.28 -15.16 -43.96
C ALA A 672 -15.44 -16.41 -44.82
N CYS A 673 -14.76 -17.50 -44.48
CA CYS A 673 -14.93 -18.80 -45.16
C CYS A 673 -16.33 -19.37 -44.99
N LEU A 674 -16.89 -19.33 -43.77
CA LEU A 674 -18.24 -19.82 -43.48
C LEU A 674 -19.33 -19.03 -44.20
N ASN A 675 -19.11 -17.74 -44.47
CA ASN A 675 -20.02 -16.88 -45.24
C ASN A 675 -19.77 -16.90 -46.75
N GLY A 676 -18.77 -17.65 -47.24
CA GLY A 676 -18.44 -17.75 -48.67
C GLY A 676 -17.70 -16.55 -49.27
N TYR A 677 -17.17 -15.66 -48.41
CA TYR A 677 -16.34 -14.53 -48.84
C TYR A 677 -14.90 -14.96 -49.19
N CYS A 678 -14.39 -15.95 -48.50
CA CYS A 678 -13.09 -16.57 -48.71
C CYS A 678 -13.23 -18.08 -48.90
N LYS A 679 -12.22 -18.72 -49.53
CA LYS A 679 -12.22 -20.17 -49.73
C LYS A 679 -11.45 -20.88 -48.62
N LYS A 680 -12.07 -21.90 -48.04
CA LYS A 680 -11.38 -22.81 -47.11
C LYS A 680 -10.24 -23.53 -47.80
N GLY A 681 -9.09 -23.68 -47.15
CA GLY A 681 -7.86 -24.25 -47.73
C GLY A 681 -7.00 -23.27 -48.52
N GLU A 682 -7.38 -22.00 -48.62
CA GLU A 682 -6.56 -20.95 -49.19
C GLU A 682 -6.06 -19.98 -48.09
N ASP A 683 -4.90 -19.34 -48.33
CA ASP A 683 -4.36 -18.32 -47.45
C ASP A 683 -5.16 -17.04 -47.52
N VAL A 684 -5.59 -16.55 -46.37
CA VAL A 684 -6.34 -15.28 -46.22
C VAL A 684 -5.45 -14.28 -45.45
N THR A 685 -5.14 -13.15 -46.09
CA THR A 685 -4.44 -12.04 -45.45
C THR A 685 -5.41 -11.20 -44.64
N VAL A 686 -5.22 -11.13 -43.36
CA VAL A 686 -5.99 -10.29 -42.43
C VAL A 686 -5.18 -9.06 -42.07
N LYS A 687 -5.62 -7.91 -42.58
CA LYS A 687 -4.99 -6.59 -42.34
C LYS A 687 -5.56 -6.00 -41.08
N LEU A 688 -4.74 -5.91 -40.04
CA LEU A 688 -5.06 -5.29 -38.76
C LEU A 688 -4.35 -3.93 -38.63
N ARG A 689 -4.75 -3.09 -37.70
CA ARG A 689 -4.10 -1.78 -37.49
C ARG A 689 -2.62 -1.91 -37.11
N GLY A 690 -2.26 -3.00 -36.41
CA GLY A 690 -0.89 -3.28 -35.92
C GLY A 690 -0.01 -4.07 -36.90
N GLY A 691 -0.55 -4.58 -38.00
CA GLY A 691 0.18 -5.39 -38.99
C GLY A 691 -0.65 -6.49 -39.60
N ASP A 692 -0.10 -7.18 -40.59
CA ASP A 692 -0.81 -8.20 -41.37
C ASP A 692 -0.52 -9.61 -40.82
N LEU A 693 -1.55 -10.45 -40.77
CA LEU A 693 -1.47 -11.87 -40.48
C LEU A 693 -2.00 -12.69 -41.67
N VAL A 694 -1.37 -13.81 -41.96
CA VAL A 694 -1.88 -14.76 -42.96
C VAL A 694 -2.51 -15.94 -42.20
N ILE A 695 -3.77 -16.18 -42.46
CA ILE A 695 -4.54 -17.23 -41.82
C ILE A 695 -4.86 -18.31 -42.86
N HIS A 696 -4.55 -19.56 -42.49
CA HIS A 696 -4.85 -20.74 -43.27
C HIS A 696 -5.85 -21.61 -42.51
N TYR A 697 -7.10 -21.69 -42.98
CA TYR A 697 -8.20 -22.44 -42.36
C TYR A 697 -8.52 -23.69 -43.15
N THR A 698 -8.37 -24.88 -42.54
CA THR A 698 -8.63 -26.20 -43.13
C THR A 698 -9.56 -27.03 -42.23
N ASP A 699 -9.81 -28.28 -42.60
CA ASP A 699 -10.53 -29.21 -41.77
C ASP A 699 -9.71 -29.68 -40.54
N ASP A 700 -8.38 -29.62 -40.64
CA ASP A 700 -7.45 -29.97 -39.56
C ASP A 700 -7.29 -28.86 -38.51
N GLY A 701 -7.69 -27.63 -38.82
CA GLY A 701 -7.58 -26.48 -37.92
C GLY A 701 -7.23 -25.16 -38.58
N VAL A 702 -6.78 -24.24 -37.76
CA VAL A 702 -6.40 -22.87 -38.16
C VAL A 702 -4.92 -22.63 -37.91
N GLN A 703 -4.19 -22.24 -38.92
CA GLN A 703 -2.78 -21.82 -38.83
C GLN A 703 -2.69 -20.30 -38.99
N MET A 704 -1.90 -19.66 -38.14
CA MET A 704 -1.68 -18.22 -38.15
C MET A 704 -0.20 -17.91 -38.39
N THR A 705 0.11 -17.22 -39.48
CA THR A 705 1.47 -16.83 -39.85
C THR A 705 1.65 -15.34 -39.70
N GLY A 706 2.73 -14.90 -39.06
CA GLY A 706 3.08 -13.49 -38.91
C GLY A 706 4.55 -13.26 -38.59
N SER A 707 4.97 -12.01 -38.64
CA SER A 707 6.31 -11.60 -38.21
C SER A 707 6.40 -11.47 -36.68
N ALA A 708 7.62 -11.43 -36.20
CA ALA A 708 7.98 -11.04 -34.84
C ALA A 708 9.32 -10.30 -34.90
N ASP A 709 9.44 -9.19 -34.19
CA ASP A 709 10.60 -8.33 -34.25
C ASP A 709 11.23 -8.12 -32.88
N THR A 710 12.56 -8.21 -32.81
CA THR A 710 13.32 -7.77 -31.65
C THR A 710 13.53 -6.27 -31.75
N VAL A 711 13.05 -5.52 -30.77
CA VAL A 711 13.14 -4.05 -30.73
C VAL A 711 14.48 -3.63 -30.13
N PHE A 712 14.78 -4.08 -28.94
CA PHE A 712 16.06 -3.87 -28.25
C PHE A 712 16.27 -4.89 -27.12
N THR A 713 17.50 -4.95 -26.60
CA THR A 713 17.88 -5.70 -25.41
C THR A 713 18.41 -4.76 -24.35
N GLY A 714 18.29 -5.14 -23.07
CA GLY A 714 18.76 -4.35 -21.96
C GLY A 714 18.98 -5.19 -20.71
N VAL A 715 19.44 -4.52 -19.64
CA VAL A 715 19.57 -5.08 -18.32
C VAL A 715 18.87 -4.14 -17.34
N VAL A 716 18.01 -4.64 -16.49
CA VAL A 716 17.37 -3.91 -15.41
C VAL A 716 17.94 -4.38 -14.08
N GLU A 717 18.16 -3.44 -13.16
CA GLU A 717 18.52 -3.76 -11.77
C GLU A 717 17.23 -3.71 -10.92
N ILE A 718 16.88 -4.85 -10.32
CA ILE A 718 15.66 -5.04 -9.51
C ILE A 718 16.01 -5.49 -8.08
#